data_30c022c12f623f0235e2f362bc3b9d53
#
_entry.id   30c022c12f623f0235e2f362bc3b9d53
#
_cell.length_a   1.000
_cell.length_b   1.000
_cell.length_c   1.000
_cell.angle_alpha   90.00
_cell.angle_beta   90.00
_cell.angle_gamma   90.00
#
_symmetry.space_group_name_H-M   'P 1'
#
loop_
_entity.id
_entity.type
_entity.pdbx_description
1 polymer ?
#
loop_
_entity_poly.entity_id
_entity_poly.type
_entity_poly.pdbx_seq_one_letter_code
_entity_poly.pdbx_strand_id
1 'polypeptide(L)'
;MKEKFVVTGMTCAACSAHVEKAAGALPGVDSAVVNLMLGTMLVDYDPEKVTAEQIISAVESGGYGAKRASDVKQDVHKEQDAALAKMRRRLVWSIVCLVPLFYISMGHMMGLPLPGFLTASHLTHAISQLVFCVPILILNRSYFTVGFTQLFRRSPNMDTLVALGASAGLLYSLIEMVRLAAGQVSGMPELYFESAGMICALVTVGKYLEERSKGKTTDAISALLALAPDSAVVKRNGVEATVAAEDIRKGDIVVVRQGGKIPVDGVVVSGSGSVDESVITGESLPVEKAVGDPVTSATVNQSGYLELEATRVGADTTLSQIVKLMEEASSSKAPISRLADKISGVFVPVVMSIALAAALLWAFVGGQSVQFCLSVGIAVLVISCPCALGLATPVAIMVGTGKAAENGILIKSAQSLELMGRVNTVVLDKTGTVTEGKPRLTDCLAAEGVTQEELLCVAASVEQPSEHPLSRAVTEAAQERHIPLCEVTDFTAVPGGGVHAVLHGQKIFAGNGTFMHQNGVDIAPFSAQSEAWADDGKTVLYFAEAGKLLGMLAVADTVKPDSAAAIAALKRSGCRVVLLTGDNTQTADAIARQVGVDQVIAQVLPQDKAACVERLQKEGQLVAMVGDGINDAPALVQADVGLAIGAGTDITIESADIVLMKSSLADVASAAELSRAVLRNIRQNLFWAFFYNSVGIPVAAGVLYPALGLLLNPMIAAACMSLSSVCVVSNALRLRLWKPKTKPVSSAANTAAIENIADNDNEEEPTMKKTVTIEGMMCNHCVAHVEKALNALPGVKATVDLAAGTAVVEGAVTDEAIRAAVTDAGYTVKGIQ
;
A
#
# COMPACT_ATOMS: atom_id res chain seq x y z
N MET A 1 6.39 11.28 25.89
CA MET A 1 4.96 11.43 25.50
C MET A 1 4.89 11.82 24.03
N LYS A 2 4.07 11.10 23.24
CA LYS A 2 3.88 11.46 21.83
C LYS A 2 2.62 12.30 21.66
N GLU A 3 2.74 13.50 21.11
CA GLU A 3 1.63 14.41 20.89
C GLU A 3 1.63 15.00 19.49
N LYS A 4 0.44 15.15 18.88
CA LYS A 4 0.25 15.67 17.53
C LYS A 4 -0.15 17.13 17.57
N PHE A 5 0.53 17.96 16.77
CA PHE A 5 0.25 19.39 16.59
C PHE A 5 -0.15 19.68 15.16
N VAL A 6 -1.07 20.60 14.94
CA VAL A 6 -1.40 21.16 13.63
C VAL A 6 -0.51 22.38 13.41
N VAL A 7 0.24 22.40 12.32
CA VAL A 7 1.19 23.47 11.99
C VAL A 7 0.75 24.18 10.72
N THR A 8 0.66 25.49 10.78
CA THR A 8 0.22 26.32 9.65
C THR A 8 1.36 27.23 9.15
N GLY A 9 1.29 27.62 7.87
CA GLY A 9 2.29 28.50 7.25
C GLY A 9 3.46 27.76 6.61
N MET A 10 3.52 26.45 6.64
CA MET A 10 4.53 25.67 5.92
C MET A 10 4.17 25.58 4.44
N THR A 11 5.11 25.91 3.55
CA THR A 11 4.89 25.91 2.10
C THR A 11 5.87 25.03 1.34
N CYS A 12 6.93 24.53 1.98
CA CYS A 12 7.97 23.73 1.33
C CYS A 12 8.74 22.87 2.33
N ALA A 13 9.54 21.92 1.83
CA ALA A 13 10.37 21.03 2.65
C ALA A 13 11.36 21.79 3.57
N ALA A 14 11.92 22.93 3.13
CA ALA A 14 12.76 23.76 3.96
C ALA A 14 11.99 24.32 5.18
N CYS A 15 10.70 24.66 5.01
CA CYS A 15 9.84 25.10 6.11
C CYS A 15 9.63 23.97 7.13
N SER A 16 9.36 22.76 6.65
CA SER A 16 9.23 21.56 7.49
C SER A 16 10.50 21.31 8.30
N ALA A 17 11.68 21.36 7.68
CA ALA A 17 12.95 21.18 8.37
C ALA A 17 13.23 22.26 9.43
N HIS A 18 12.79 23.52 9.18
CA HIS A 18 12.91 24.59 10.17
C HIS A 18 12.01 24.39 11.38
N VAL A 19 10.76 23.94 11.17
CA VAL A 19 9.82 23.63 12.25
C VAL A 19 10.37 22.47 13.10
N GLU A 20 10.86 21.40 12.46
CA GLU A 20 11.50 20.28 13.17
C GLU A 20 12.69 20.71 14.00
N LYS A 21 13.55 21.56 13.42
CA LYS A 21 14.72 22.11 14.12
C LYS A 21 14.31 23.00 15.29
N ALA A 22 13.26 23.81 15.13
CA ALA A 22 12.80 24.72 16.19
C ALA A 22 12.21 23.94 17.37
N ALA A 23 11.38 22.93 17.11
CA ALA A 23 10.81 22.07 18.14
C ALA A 23 11.87 21.15 18.75
N GLY A 24 12.71 20.53 17.96
CA GLY A 24 13.76 19.61 18.40
C GLY A 24 14.93 20.26 19.14
N ALA A 25 15.05 21.59 19.09
CA ALA A 25 16.07 22.33 19.85
C ALA A 25 15.70 22.50 21.33
N LEU A 26 14.47 22.20 21.71
CA LEU A 26 14.02 22.32 23.10
C LEU A 26 14.59 21.17 23.95
N PRO A 27 15.18 21.46 25.13
CA PRO A 27 15.66 20.42 26.03
C PRO A 27 14.48 19.63 26.59
N GLY A 28 14.46 18.31 26.33
CA GLY A 28 13.36 17.40 26.70
C GLY A 28 12.49 16.97 25.52
N VAL A 29 12.78 17.40 24.29
CA VAL A 29 12.21 16.86 23.06
C VAL A 29 13.14 15.79 22.52
N ASP A 30 12.66 14.55 22.43
CA ASP A 30 13.42 13.42 21.90
C ASP A 30 13.36 13.40 20.37
N SER A 31 12.19 13.68 19.81
CA SER A 31 12.02 13.79 18.36
C SER A 31 10.86 14.72 17.97
N ALA A 32 11.03 15.41 16.86
CA ALA A 32 9.96 16.19 16.21
C ALA A 32 9.96 15.87 14.72
N VAL A 33 8.83 15.36 14.23
CA VAL A 33 8.65 14.94 12.83
C VAL A 33 7.48 15.70 12.23
N VAL A 34 7.74 16.44 11.15
CA VAL A 34 6.72 17.25 10.48
C VAL A 34 6.24 16.56 9.22
N ASN A 35 4.94 16.44 9.08
CA ASN A 35 4.29 16.07 7.82
C ASN A 35 3.82 17.33 7.09
N LEU A 36 4.53 17.68 6.02
CA LEU A 36 4.19 18.83 5.21
C LEU A 36 2.84 18.68 4.48
N MET A 37 2.47 17.46 4.11
CA MET A 37 1.24 17.17 3.36
C MET A 37 -0.01 17.34 4.21
N LEU A 38 0.03 16.82 5.43
CA LEU A 38 -1.09 16.91 6.39
C LEU A 38 -1.05 18.21 7.20
N GLY A 39 0.04 18.99 7.12
CA GLY A 39 0.22 20.18 7.95
C GLY A 39 0.32 19.85 9.44
N THR A 40 0.87 18.69 9.79
CA THR A 40 0.96 18.21 11.18
C THR A 40 2.40 17.98 11.62
N MET A 41 2.63 18.05 12.92
CA MET A 41 3.90 17.72 13.56
C MET A 41 3.63 16.75 14.70
N LEU A 42 4.36 15.63 14.71
CA LEU A 42 4.38 14.67 15.81
C LEU A 42 5.63 14.94 16.63
N VAL A 43 5.46 15.19 17.93
CA VAL A 43 6.56 15.45 18.85
C VAL A 43 6.56 14.39 19.93
N ASP A 44 7.71 13.77 20.13
CA ASP A 44 7.98 12.91 21.29
C ASP A 44 8.82 13.69 22.29
N TYR A 45 8.28 13.90 23.49
CA TYR A 45 8.89 14.76 24.47
C TYR A 45 8.60 14.30 25.92
N ASP A 46 9.45 14.73 26.82
CA ASP A 46 9.31 14.51 28.26
C ASP A 46 8.42 15.62 28.86
N PRO A 47 7.17 15.31 29.30
CA PRO A 47 6.25 16.32 29.82
C PRO A 47 6.72 16.97 31.12
N GLU A 48 7.69 16.36 31.84
CA GLU A 48 8.28 16.96 33.03
C GLU A 48 9.30 18.05 32.70
N LYS A 49 9.89 18.05 31.50
CA LYS A 49 10.91 19.00 31.06
C LYS A 49 10.39 20.08 30.11
N VAL A 50 9.42 19.73 29.26
CA VAL A 50 8.88 20.62 28.23
C VAL A 50 7.38 20.54 28.19
N THR A 51 6.71 21.67 28.14
CA THR A 51 5.24 21.74 27.97
C THR A 51 4.86 21.92 26.50
N ALA A 52 3.63 21.53 26.14
CA ALA A 52 3.12 21.71 24.78
C ALA A 52 3.09 23.20 24.36
N GLU A 53 2.86 24.12 25.31
CA GLU A 53 2.87 25.57 25.08
C GLU A 53 4.27 26.06 24.70
N GLN A 54 5.32 25.49 25.28
CA GLN A 54 6.70 25.81 24.93
C GLN A 54 7.05 25.32 23.53
N ILE A 55 6.54 24.14 23.12
CA ILE A 55 6.69 23.61 21.78
C ILE A 55 5.98 24.53 20.77
N ILE A 56 4.73 24.93 21.06
CA ILE A 56 3.98 25.88 20.24
C ILE A 56 4.74 27.20 20.10
N SER A 57 5.21 27.78 21.22
CA SER A 57 5.97 29.03 21.22
C SER A 57 7.26 28.94 20.42
N ALA A 58 7.98 27.81 20.48
CA ALA A 58 9.19 27.60 19.69
C ALA A 58 8.90 27.59 18.18
N VAL A 59 7.80 26.93 17.76
CA VAL A 59 7.35 26.91 16.37
C VAL A 59 6.91 28.29 15.91
N GLU A 60 6.17 29.02 16.75
CA GLU A 60 5.72 30.39 16.46
C GLU A 60 6.89 31.38 16.37
N SER A 61 7.90 31.23 17.21
CA SER A 61 9.13 32.03 17.11
C SER A 61 9.86 31.76 15.78
N GLY A 62 9.73 30.55 15.21
CA GLY A 62 10.19 30.21 13.87
C GLY A 62 9.39 30.85 12.73
N GLY A 63 8.25 31.49 13.03
CA GLY A 63 7.39 32.17 12.05
C GLY A 63 6.28 31.30 11.46
N TYR A 64 5.94 30.21 12.13
CA TYR A 64 4.87 29.29 11.76
C TYR A 64 3.81 29.27 12.87
N GLY A 65 2.56 28.93 12.54
CA GLY A 65 1.55 28.76 13.58
C GLY A 65 1.52 27.30 14.04
N ALA A 66 1.28 27.07 15.34
CA ALA A 66 1.10 25.73 15.88
C ALA A 66 -0.07 25.68 16.86
N LYS A 67 -0.80 24.55 16.89
CA LYS A 67 -1.88 24.26 17.84
C LYS A 67 -1.89 22.78 18.17
N ARG A 68 -2.37 22.37 19.34
CA ARG A 68 -2.60 20.96 19.65
C ARG A 68 -3.67 20.40 18.71
N ALA A 69 -3.50 19.19 18.22
CA ALA A 69 -4.50 18.54 17.37
C ALA A 69 -5.81 18.25 18.13
N SER A 70 -5.74 18.01 19.43
CA SER A 70 -6.91 17.84 20.33
C SER A 70 -7.82 19.06 20.38
N ASP A 71 -7.25 20.26 20.21
CA ASP A 71 -8.00 21.52 20.33
C ASP A 71 -8.68 21.94 19.02
N VAL A 72 -8.37 21.22 17.92
CA VAL A 72 -8.89 21.50 16.59
C VAL A 72 -10.02 20.52 16.26
N LYS A 73 -11.23 20.85 16.67
CA LYS A 73 -12.47 20.08 16.34
C LYS A 73 -13.01 20.34 14.92
N GLN A 74 -12.22 20.82 13.96
CA GLN A 74 -12.69 21.21 12.66
C GLN A 74 -12.33 20.18 11.58
N ASP A 75 -13.29 19.99 10.68
CA ASP A 75 -13.17 19.26 9.42
C ASP A 75 -11.96 19.76 8.62
N VAL A 76 -10.83 19.08 8.73
CA VAL A 76 -9.59 19.42 8.03
C VAL A 76 -9.85 19.56 6.52
N HIS A 77 -10.80 18.80 5.98
CA HIS A 77 -11.22 18.88 4.58
C HIS A 77 -11.87 20.21 4.24
N LYS A 78 -12.75 20.75 5.10
CA LYS A 78 -13.41 22.05 4.84
C LYS A 78 -12.41 23.20 4.85
N GLU A 79 -11.41 23.14 5.72
CA GLU A 79 -10.34 24.15 5.75
C GLU A 79 -9.44 24.05 4.50
N GLN A 80 -9.12 22.84 4.05
CA GLN A 80 -8.35 22.62 2.81
C GLN A 80 -9.11 23.12 1.59
N ASP A 81 -10.39 22.81 1.45
CA ASP A 81 -11.24 23.28 0.37
C ASP A 81 -11.38 24.81 0.36
N ALA A 82 -11.53 25.42 1.52
CA ALA A 82 -11.58 26.88 1.66
C ALA A 82 -10.24 27.53 1.28
N ALA A 83 -9.12 26.94 1.66
CA ALA A 83 -7.78 27.39 1.27
C ALA A 83 -7.57 27.26 -0.24
N LEU A 84 -7.98 26.15 -0.83
CA LEU A 84 -7.90 25.90 -2.27
C LEU A 84 -8.80 26.88 -3.07
N ALA A 85 -10.01 27.15 -2.61
CA ALA A 85 -10.92 28.13 -3.19
C ALA A 85 -10.33 29.55 -3.13
N LYS A 86 -9.72 29.95 -2.01
CA LYS A 86 -9.01 31.23 -1.86
C LYS A 86 -7.82 31.33 -2.81
N MET A 87 -7.04 30.26 -2.95
CA MET A 87 -5.91 30.21 -3.88
C MET A 87 -6.38 30.28 -5.34
N ARG A 88 -7.46 29.56 -5.70
CA ARG A 88 -8.07 29.63 -7.03
C ARG A 88 -8.53 31.05 -7.37
N ARG A 89 -9.19 31.74 -6.45
CA ARG A 89 -9.62 33.13 -6.66
C ARG A 89 -8.43 34.06 -6.87
N ARG A 90 -7.37 33.92 -6.06
CA ARG A 90 -6.11 34.66 -6.21
C ARG A 90 -5.47 34.43 -7.56
N LEU A 91 -5.44 33.17 -8.01
CA LEU A 91 -4.89 32.77 -9.31
C LEU A 91 -5.68 33.39 -10.48
N VAL A 92 -7.01 33.26 -10.46
CA VAL A 92 -7.87 33.82 -11.52
C VAL A 92 -7.65 35.33 -11.68
N TRP A 93 -7.67 36.08 -10.58
CA TRP A 93 -7.43 37.51 -10.63
C TRP A 93 -5.99 37.86 -11.05
N SER A 94 -5.01 37.07 -10.64
CA SER A 94 -3.63 37.28 -11.14
C SER A 94 -3.54 37.07 -12.66
N ILE A 95 -4.21 36.06 -13.20
CA ILE A 95 -4.26 35.83 -14.67
C ILE A 95 -5.00 36.95 -15.38
N VAL A 96 -6.14 37.39 -14.84
CA VAL A 96 -6.94 38.52 -15.42
C VAL A 96 -6.09 39.78 -15.54
N CYS A 97 -5.23 40.08 -14.55
CA CYS A 97 -4.32 41.22 -14.62
C CYS A 97 -3.08 40.95 -15.49
N LEU A 98 -2.64 39.70 -15.57
CA LEU A 98 -1.43 39.32 -16.30
C LEU A 98 -1.63 39.39 -17.82
N VAL A 99 -2.80 39.00 -18.32
CA VAL A 99 -3.09 39.02 -19.77
C VAL A 99 -2.96 40.40 -20.37
N PRO A 100 -3.58 41.46 -19.79
CA PRO A 100 -3.35 42.85 -20.29
C PRO A 100 -1.91 43.28 -20.10
N LEU A 101 -1.25 42.96 -18.98
CA LEU A 101 0.14 43.28 -18.73
C LEU A 101 1.04 42.70 -19.83
N PHE A 102 0.86 41.42 -20.16
CA PHE A 102 1.59 40.73 -21.20
C PHE A 102 1.32 41.33 -22.60
N TYR A 103 0.05 41.63 -22.88
CA TYR A 103 -0.35 42.26 -24.13
C TYR A 103 0.31 43.64 -24.31
N ILE A 104 0.37 44.46 -23.26
CA ILE A 104 1.03 45.79 -23.31
C ILE A 104 2.53 45.61 -23.47
N SER A 105 3.17 44.74 -22.74
CA SER A 105 4.63 44.54 -22.77
C SER A 105 5.11 43.91 -24.08
N MET A 106 4.51 42.79 -24.50
CA MET A 106 5.00 41.94 -25.59
C MET A 106 4.20 42.11 -26.90
N GLY A 107 2.99 42.70 -26.85
CA GLY A 107 2.11 42.79 -28.01
C GLY A 107 2.73 43.50 -29.20
N HIS A 108 3.50 44.55 -28.98
CA HIS A 108 4.22 45.26 -30.04
C HIS A 108 5.24 44.35 -30.76
N MET A 109 5.97 43.51 -30.00
CA MET A 109 6.92 42.55 -30.58
C MET A 109 6.23 41.45 -31.41
N MET A 110 4.98 41.14 -31.06
CA MET A 110 4.16 40.15 -31.75
C MET A 110 3.35 40.74 -32.92
N GLY A 111 3.52 42.01 -33.23
CA GLY A 111 2.80 42.71 -34.30
C GLY A 111 1.31 42.99 -33.99
N LEU A 112 0.90 42.90 -32.74
CA LEU A 112 -0.46 43.16 -32.30
C LEU A 112 -0.73 44.66 -32.22
N PRO A 113 -1.92 45.16 -32.64
CA PRO A 113 -2.26 46.58 -32.58
C PRO A 113 -2.38 47.03 -31.12
N LEU A 114 -1.58 48.02 -30.72
CA LEU A 114 -1.72 48.67 -29.42
C LEU A 114 -2.62 49.88 -29.52
N PRO A 115 -3.46 50.15 -28.51
CA PRO A 115 -4.29 51.35 -28.44
C PRO A 115 -3.42 52.62 -28.54
N GLY A 116 -3.85 53.60 -29.32
CA GLY A 116 -3.04 54.80 -29.61
C GLY A 116 -2.62 55.62 -28.42
N PHE A 117 -3.37 55.56 -27.29
CA PHE A 117 -2.93 56.23 -26.05
C PHE A 117 -1.72 55.57 -25.39
N LEU A 118 -1.48 54.25 -25.60
CA LEU A 118 -0.32 53.51 -25.08
C LEU A 118 0.94 53.80 -25.91
N THR A 119 0.78 54.18 -27.17
CA THR A 119 1.90 54.50 -28.06
C THR A 119 2.24 55.99 -28.05
N ALA A 120 1.40 56.84 -27.44
CA ALA A 120 1.55 58.30 -27.42
C ALA A 120 2.79 58.74 -26.59
N SER A 121 3.19 58.00 -25.57
CA SER A 121 4.35 58.32 -24.75
C SER A 121 4.93 57.06 -24.12
N HIS A 122 6.24 56.91 -24.11
CA HIS A 122 6.96 55.82 -23.42
C HIS A 122 6.64 55.76 -21.91
N LEU A 123 6.41 56.93 -21.29
CA LEU A 123 6.03 57.00 -19.88
C LEU A 123 4.61 56.45 -19.65
N THR A 124 3.66 56.76 -20.54
CA THR A 124 2.30 56.20 -20.43
C THR A 124 2.30 54.67 -20.57
N HIS A 125 3.14 54.16 -21.46
CA HIS A 125 3.34 52.73 -21.62
C HIS A 125 3.88 52.05 -20.34
N ALA A 126 4.94 52.64 -19.71
CA ALA A 126 5.51 52.17 -18.46
C ALA A 126 4.51 52.21 -17.29
N ILE A 127 3.74 53.33 -17.18
CA ILE A 127 2.71 53.47 -16.15
C ILE A 127 1.61 52.39 -16.32
N SER A 128 1.20 52.15 -17.58
CA SER A 128 0.18 51.12 -17.87
C SER A 128 0.63 49.71 -17.45
N GLN A 129 1.87 49.35 -17.68
CA GLN A 129 2.44 48.08 -17.17
C GLN A 129 2.42 48.04 -15.65
N LEU A 130 2.84 49.12 -14.97
CA LEU A 130 2.82 49.22 -13.52
C LEU A 130 1.40 49.02 -12.93
N VAL A 131 0.39 49.68 -13.57
CA VAL A 131 -1.02 49.59 -13.14
C VAL A 131 -1.55 48.15 -13.13
N PHE A 132 -1.16 47.31 -14.08
CA PHE A 132 -1.55 45.88 -14.10
C PHE A 132 -0.62 45.00 -13.28
N CYS A 133 0.66 45.39 -13.08
CA CYS A 133 1.61 44.62 -12.25
C CYS A 133 1.27 44.73 -10.75
N VAL A 134 0.99 45.94 -10.23
CA VAL A 134 0.71 46.17 -8.80
C VAL A 134 -0.38 45.31 -8.23
N PRO A 135 -1.55 45.14 -8.86
CA PRO A 135 -2.59 44.23 -8.38
C PRO A 135 -2.08 42.78 -8.24
N ILE A 136 -1.27 42.28 -9.19
CA ILE A 136 -0.69 40.93 -9.12
C ILE A 136 0.20 40.81 -7.90
N LEU A 137 1.04 41.79 -7.62
CA LEU A 137 1.92 41.78 -6.45
C LEU A 137 1.13 41.86 -5.14
N ILE A 138 0.07 42.68 -5.08
CA ILE A 138 -0.81 42.79 -3.90
C ILE A 138 -1.53 41.47 -3.64
N LEU A 139 -2.10 40.84 -4.67
CA LEU A 139 -2.75 39.53 -4.57
C LEU A 139 -1.78 38.47 -4.07
N ASN A 140 -0.51 38.59 -4.44
CA ASN A 140 0.54 37.64 -4.09
C ASN A 140 1.49 38.16 -2.99
N ARG A 141 1.05 39.11 -2.17
CA ARG A 141 1.87 39.74 -1.11
C ARG A 141 2.48 38.75 -0.12
N SER A 142 1.86 37.57 0.04
CA SER A 142 2.37 36.53 0.94
C SER A 142 3.79 36.07 0.56
N TYR A 143 4.15 36.05 -0.72
CA TYR A 143 5.50 35.69 -1.14
C TYR A 143 6.54 36.69 -0.61
N PHE A 144 6.22 37.97 -0.63
CA PHE A 144 7.12 39.02 -0.16
C PHE A 144 7.20 39.04 1.37
N THR A 145 6.04 38.97 2.05
CA THR A 145 6.04 39.01 3.52
C THR A 145 6.74 37.79 4.12
N VAL A 146 6.40 36.58 3.67
CA VAL A 146 7.04 35.35 4.15
C VAL A 146 8.50 35.28 3.69
N GLY A 147 8.75 35.56 2.41
CA GLY A 147 10.09 35.48 1.82
C GLY A 147 11.12 36.36 2.50
N PHE A 148 10.81 37.63 2.70
CA PHE A 148 11.72 38.55 3.40
C PHE A 148 11.84 38.27 4.89
N THR A 149 10.74 37.90 5.57
CA THR A 149 10.81 37.50 6.99
C THR A 149 11.75 36.32 7.18
N GLN A 150 11.65 35.27 6.33
CA GLN A 150 12.52 34.11 6.42
C GLN A 150 13.98 34.44 6.01
N LEU A 151 14.19 35.35 5.08
CA LEU A 151 15.53 35.82 4.75
C LEU A 151 16.22 36.48 5.95
N PHE A 152 15.54 37.41 6.64
CA PHE A 152 16.07 38.08 7.83
C PHE A 152 16.29 37.14 9.01
N ARG A 153 15.50 36.08 9.11
CA ARG A 153 15.66 34.99 10.10
C ARG A 153 16.74 33.96 9.73
N ARG A 154 17.52 34.19 8.67
CA ARG A 154 18.58 33.30 8.15
C ARG A 154 18.10 31.90 7.80
N SER A 155 16.85 31.79 7.42
CA SER A 155 16.22 30.54 7.00
C SER A 155 15.51 30.72 5.65
N PRO A 156 16.26 31.15 4.59
CA PRO A 156 15.64 31.42 3.29
C PRO A 156 14.96 30.20 2.70
N ASN A 157 13.79 30.43 2.12
CA ASN A 157 12.94 29.41 1.53
C ASN A 157 12.57 29.75 0.08
N MET A 158 11.67 28.98 -0.53
CA MET A 158 11.17 29.21 -1.88
C MET A 158 10.59 30.61 -2.06
N ASP A 159 9.80 31.09 -1.08
CA ASP A 159 9.16 32.40 -1.15
C ASP A 159 10.22 33.51 -1.12
N THR A 160 11.38 33.28 -0.50
CA THR A 160 12.53 34.20 -0.54
C THR A 160 13.08 34.37 -1.96
N LEU A 161 13.21 33.26 -2.72
CA LEU A 161 13.73 33.34 -4.10
C LEU A 161 12.79 34.13 -5.01
N VAL A 162 11.47 33.86 -4.87
CA VAL A 162 10.41 34.57 -5.61
C VAL A 162 10.39 36.05 -5.23
N ALA A 163 10.45 36.35 -3.92
CA ALA A 163 10.46 37.73 -3.43
C ALA A 163 11.66 38.50 -3.94
N LEU A 164 12.87 37.94 -3.89
CA LEU A 164 14.08 38.58 -4.39
C LEU A 164 14.02 38.82 -5.90
N GLY A 165 13.63 37.80 -6.69
CA GLY A 165 13.55 37.91 -8.14
C GLY A 165 12.50 38.92 -8.60
N ALA A 166 11.28 38.86 -8.06
CA ALA A 166 10.23 39.82 -8.41
C ALA A 166 10.53 41.24 -7.92
N SER A 167 11.10 41.40 -6.71
CA SER A 167 11.49 42.75 -6.19
C SER A 167 12.63 43.36 -6.96
N ALA A 168 13.61 42.60 -7.41
CA ALA A 168 14.71 43.05 -8.22
C ALA A 168 14.22 43.58 -9.58
N GLY A 169 13.34 42.83 -10.26
CA GLY A 169 12.72 43.29 -11.51
C GLY A 169 11.83 44.51 -11.33
N LEU A 170 11.03 44.55 -10.26
CA LEU A 170 10.18 45.69 -9.93
C LEU A 170 11.03 46.97 -9.66
N LEU A 171 12.05 46.85 -8.80
CA LEU A 171 12.92 48.00 -8.42
C LEU A 171 13.66 48.56 -9.61
N TYR A 172 14.23 47.69 -10.46
CA TYR A 172 14.88 48.12 -11.69
C TYR A 172 13.92 48.88 -12.61
N SER A 173 12.71 48.34 -12.85
CA SER A 173 11.72 48.99 -13.72
C SER A 173 11.24 50.32 -13.16
N LEU A 174 11.10 50.45 -11.83
CA LEU A 174 10.76 51.73 -11.20
C LEU A 174 11.90 52.75 -11.36
N ILE A 175 13.17 52.36 -11.24
CA ILE A 175 14.31 53.22 -11.48
C ILE A 175 14.34 53.71 -12.93
N GLU A 176 14.17 52.80 -13.90
CA GLU A 176 14.15 53.17 -15.33
C GLU A 176 12.93 54.05 -15.67
N MET A 177 11.79 53.80 -15.05
CA MET A 177 10.62 54.67 -15.21
C MET A 177 10.86 56.10 -14.68
N VAL A 178 11.55 56.23 -13.54
CA VAL A 178 11.94 57.57 -12.99
C VAL A 178 12.95 58.24 -13.90
N ARG A 179 13.94 57.53 -14.42
CA ARG A 179 14.93 58.06 -15.38
C ARG A 179 14.26 58.50 -16.69
N LEU A 180 13.28 57.75 -17.16
CA LEU A 180 12.46 58.09 -18.32
C LEU A 180 11.64 59.39 -18.06
N ALA A 181 10.99 59.47 -16.90
CA ALA A 181 10.24 60.68 -16.50
C ALA A 181 11.12 61.91 -16.34
N ALA A 182 12.40 61.76 -15.89
CA ALA A 182 13.40 62.81 -15.78
C ALA A 182 14.04 63.18 -17.12
N GLY A 183 13.68 62.53 -18.24
CA GLY A 183 14.25 62.80 -19.56
C GLY A 183 15.69 62.32 -19.75
N GLN A 184 16.19 61.49 -18.89
CA GLN A 184 17.57 60.93 -18.92
C GLN A 184 17.73 59.77 -19.90
N VAL A 185 16.63 59.22 -20.45
CA VAL A 185 16.64 58.10 -21.38
C VAL A 185 15.86 58.51 -22.62
N SER A 186 16.51 58.40 -23.78
CA SER A 186 15.86 58.62 -25.08
C SER A 186 15.45 57.28 -25.66
N GLY A 187 14.14 57.03 -25.70
CA GLY A 187 13.57 55.76 -26.20
C GLY A 187 12.89 54.96 -25.12
N MET A 188 12.38 53.79 -25.51
CA MET A 188 11.69 52.86 -24.60
C MET A 188 12.71 51.99 -23.83
N PRO A 189 12.88 52.21 -22.51
CA PRO A 189 13.72 51.28 -21.73
C PRO A 189 13.05 49.88 -21.62
N GLU A 190 13.85 48.84 -21.57
CA GLU A 190 13.33 47.52 -21.22
C GLU A 190 12.92 47.48 -19.75
N LEU A 191 11.67 47.15 -19.54
CA LEU A 191 11.06 47.06 -18.21
C LEU A 191 10.83 45.60 -17.85
N TYR A 192 10.81 45.26 -16.56
CA TYR A 192 10.59 43.91 -16.02
C TYR A 192 9.30 43.79 -15.20
N PHE A 193 8.35 44.72 -15.39
CA PHE A 193 7.04 44.65 -14.72
C PHE A 193 6.30 43.38 -15.07
N GLU A 194 6.32 42.98 -16.36
CA GLU A 194 5.70 41.73 -16.81
C GLU A 194 6.40 40.51 -16.20
N SER A 195 7.74 40.54 -16.13
CA SER A 195 8.50 39.43 -15.54
C SER A 195 8.19 39.26 -14.06
N ALA A 196 8.12 40.35 -13.28
CA ALA A 196 7.75 40.32 -11.86
C ALA A 196 6.32 39.79 -11.66
N GLY A 197 5.37 40.25 -12.47
CA GLY A 197 4.00 39.77 -12.44
C GLY A 197 3.87 38.30 -12.86
N MET A 198 4.57 37.92 -13.94
CA MET A 198 4.58 36.57 -14.49
C MET A 198 5.15 35.53 -13.50
N ILE A 199 6.29 35.86 -12.85
CA ILE A 199 6.91 35.03 -11.81
C ILE A 199 5.89 34.76 -10.71
N CYS A 200 5.25 35.79 -10.16
CA CYS A 200 4.23 35.62 -9.10
C CYS A 200 3.03 34.79 -9.56
N ALA A 201 2.54 35.03 -10.77
CA ALA A 201 1.38 34.31 -11.31
C ALA A 201 1.71 32.84 -11.59
N LEU A 202 2.83 32.53 -12.27
CA LEU A 202 3.24 31.18 -12.60
C LEU A 202 3.57 30.36 -11.35
N VAL A 203 4.22 30.96 -10.35
CA VAL A 203 4.45 30.30 -9.05
C VAL A 203 3.12 29.99 -8.38
N THR A 204 2.12 30.87 -8.48
CA THR A 204 0.78 30.61 -7.94
C THR A 204 0.06 29.51 -8.72
N VAL A 205 0.23 29.40 -10.05
CA VAL A 205 -0.24 28.25 -10.85
C VAL A 205 0.38 26.96 -10.31
N GLY A 206 1.69 26.94 -10.15
CA GLY A 206 2.42 25.77 -9.64
C GLY A 206 1.90 25.35 -8.26
N LYS A 207 1.79 26.27 -7.31
CA LYS A 207 1.25 26.02 -5.97
C LYS A 207 -0.22 25.58 -6.00
N TYR A 208 -1.05 26.14 -6.86
CA TYR A 208 -2.44 25.71 -6.99
C TYR A 208 -2.55 24.27 -7.50
N LEU A 209 -1.79 23.92 -8.53
CA LEU A 209 -1.75 22.56 -9.07
C LEU A 209 -1.20 21.57 -8.04
N GLU A 210 -0.20 22.00 -7.28
CA GLU A 210 0.37 21.22 -6.16
C GLU A 210 -0.69 20.93 -5.09
N GLU A 211 -1.37 21.96 -4.56
CA GLU A 211 -2.39 21.80 -3.52
C GLU A 211 -3.60 20.98 -4.01
N ARG A 212 -4.04 21.19 -5.24
CA ARG A 212 -5.09 20.38 -5.86
C ARG A 212 -4.69 18.91 -5.99
N SER A 213 -3.41 18.65 -6.25
CA SER A 213 -2.90 17.29 -6.38
C SER A 213 -2.70 16.62 -5.03
N LYS A 214 -2.33 17.39 -3.99
CA LYS A 214 -2.27 16.89 -2.60
C LYS A 214 -3.67 16.41 -2.15
N GLY A 215 -4.74 17.16 -2.43
CA GLY A 215 -6.10 16.75 -2.13
C GLY A 215 -6.45 15.38 -2.72
N LYS A 216 -6.08 15.14 -3.99
CA LYS A 216 -6.31 13.82 -4.63
C LYS A 216 -5.54 12.67 -4.00
N THR A 217 -4.43 12.91 -3.33
CA THR A 217 -3.66 11.85 -2.65
C THR A 217 -4.26 11.46 -1.31
N THR A 218 -4.99 12.36 -0.64
CA THR A 218 -5.72 12.08 0.61
C THR A 218 -7.07 11.41 0.37
N ASP A 219 -7.56 11.36 -0.88
CA ASP A 219 -8.85 10.77 -1.24
C ASP A 219 -9.00 9.30 -0.79
N ALA A 220 -7.91 8.53 -0.75
CA ALA A 220 -7.95 7.13 -0.33
C ALA A 220 -8.33 6.97 1.15
N ILE A 221 -7.77 7.81 2.03
CA ILE A 221 -8.11 7.81 3.46
C ILE A 221 -9.55 8.29 3.65
N SER A 222 -9.93 9.35 2.93
CA SER A 222 -11.29 9.88 2.98
C SER A 222 -12.32 8.89 2.44
N ALA A 223 -11.98 8.13 1.40
CA ALA A 223 -12.85 7.09 0.85
C ALA A 223 -13.08 5.96 1.87
N LEU A 224 -12.05 5.55 2.62
CA LEU A 224 -12.20 4.56 3.68
C LEU A 224 -13.08 5.09 4.82
N LEU A 225 -12.88 6.32 5.26
CA LEU A 225 -13.72 6.94 6.29
C LEU A 225 -15.19 7.06 5.85
N ALA A 226 -15.46 7.33 4.58
CA ALA A 226 -16.82 7.40 4.02
C ALA A 226 -17.53 6.03 3.93
N LEU A 227 -16.82 4.94 4.19
CA LEU A 227 -17.43 3.60 4.23
C LEU A 227 -18.20 3.35 5.53
N ALA A 228 -17.76 3.94 6.64
CA ALA A 228 -18.51 3.85 7.90
C ALA A 228 -19.87 4.56 7.75
N PRO A 229 -20.96 3.97 8.23
CA PRO A 229 -22.26 4.64 8.25
C PRO A 229 -22.29 5.70 9.36
N ASP A 230 -22.97 6.82 9.11
CA ASP A 230 -23.14 7.91 10.08
C ASP A 230 -24.10 7.52 11.23
N SER A 231 -24.99 6.55 10.99
CA SER A 231 -26.02 6.12 11.95
C SER A 231 -26.25 4.62 11.88
N ALA A 232 -26.76 4.06 12.98
CA ALA A 232 -27.05 2.64 13.12
C ALA A 232 -28.36 2.40 13.85
N VAL A 233 -28.98 1.25 13.64
CA VAL A 233 -30.12 0.79 14.42
C VAL A 233 -29.62 -0.07 15.58
N VAL A 234 -29.87 0.36 16.79
CA VAL A 234 -29.48 -0.34 18.01
C VAL A 234 -30.73 -0.77 18.79
N LYS A 235 -30.71 -2.02 19.27
CA LYS A 235 -31.78 -2.60 20.05
C LYS A 235 -31.42 -2.53 21.54
N ARG A 236 -32.02 -1.59 22.27
CA ARG A 236 -31.86 -1.42 23.72
C ARG A 236 -33.15 -1.75 24.43
N ASN A 237 -33.09 -2.68 25.39
CA ASN A 237 -34.26 -3.17 26.13
C ASN A 237 -35.40 -3.68 25.21
N GLY A 238 -35.08 -4.32 24.11
CA GLY A 238 -36.04 -4.86 23.15
C GLY A 238 -36.64 -3.84 22.17
N VAL A 239 -36.31 -2.56 22.26
CA VAL A 239 -36.78 -1.50 21.37
C VAL A 239 -35.65 -1.07 20.43
N GLU A 240 -35.98 -1.02 19.13
CA GLU A 240 -35.06 -0.50 18.10
C GLU A 240 -35.07 1.04 18.12
N ALA A 241 -33.89 1.64 18.11
CA ALA A 241 -33.69 3.08 18.00
C ALA A 241 -32.55 3.37 17.04
N THR A 242 -32.73 4.38 16.18
CA THR A 242 -31.62 4.87 15.35
C THR A 242 -30.77 5.83 16.15
N VAL A 243 -29.48 5.55 16.26
CA VAL A 243 -28.50 6.36 16.99
C VAL A 243 -27.38 6.77 16.04
N ALA A 244 -26.63 7.84 16.36
CA ALA A 244 -25.40 8.12 15.64
C ALA A 244 -24.37 6.99 15.90
N ALA A 245 -23.54 6.68 14.91
CA ALA A 245 -22.55 5.61 15.05
C ALA A 245 -21.57 5.87 16.21
N GLU A 246 -21.32 7.13 16.52
CA GLU A 246 -20.49 7.58 17.66
C GLU A 246 -21.11 7.26 19.04
N ASP A 247 -22.44 7.09 19.11
CA ASP A 247 -23.18 6.83 20.35
C ASP A 247 -23.36 5.34 20.67
N ILE A 248 -22.85 4.45 19.82
CA ILE A 248 -22.87 3.00 20.04
C ILE A 248 -21.87 2.66 21.15
N ARG A 249 -22.29 1.80 22.07
CA ARG A 249 -21.47 1.35 23.19
C ARG A 249 -21.14 -0.13 23.08
N LYS A 250 -20.02 -0.54 23.65
CA LYS A 250 -19.67 -1.95 23.76
C LYS A 250 -20.78 -2.71 24.50
N GLY A 251 -21.22 -3.83 23.89
CA GLY A 251 -22.34 -4.64 24.39
C GLY A 251 -23.72 -4.23 23.84
N ASP A 252 -23.83 -3.15 23.06
CA ASP A 252 -25.09 -2.83 22.36
C ASP A 252 -25.38 -3.87 21.27
N ILE A 253 -26.65 -4.21 21.10
CA ILE A 253 -27.10 -5.06 20.01
C ILE A 253 -27.43 -4.19 18.81
N VAL A 254 -26.64 -4.33 17.76
CA VAL A 254 -26.80 -3.58 16.50
C VAL A 254 -27.54 -4.44 15.48
N VAL A 255 -28.55 -3.86 14.86
CA VAL A 255 -29.39 -4.54 13.86
C VAL A 255 -28.93 -4.13 12.47
N VAL A 256 -28.52 -5.11 11.65
CA VAL A 256 -28.09 -4.89 10.27
C VAL A 256 -28.97 -5.69 9.32
N ARG A 257 -29.74 -4.96 8.53
CA ARG A 257 -30.62 -5.52 7.50
C ARG A 257 -29.88 -5.68 6.18
N GLN A 258 -30.47 -6.40 5.25
CA GLN A 258 -29.95 -6.57 3.89
C GLN A 258 -29.61 -5.21 3.26
N GLY A 259 -28.44 -5.10 2.64
CA GLY A 259 -27.90 -3.86 2.07
C GLY A 259 -27.35 -2.88 3.10
N GLY A 260 -27.47 -3.19 4.40
CA GLY A 260 -26.99 -2.33 5.48
C GLY A 260 -25.48 -2.44 5.67
N LYS A 261 -24.82 -1.31 5.97
CA LYS A 261 -23.42 -1.28 6.37
C LYS A 261 -23.30 -1.61 7.85
N ILE A 262 -22.28 -2.37 8.22
CA ILE A 262 -21.96 -2.72 9.61
C ILE A 262 -21.20 -1.55 10.25
N PRO A 263 -21.75 -0.93 11.32
CA PRO A 263 -21.18 0.31 11.88
C PRO A 263 -20.00 0.09 12.82
N VAL A 264 -19.92 -1.07 13.47
CA VAL A 264 -18.93 -1.39 14.52
C VAL A 264 -18.48 -2.83 14.39
N ASP A 265 -17.36 -3.20 14.99
CA ASP A 265 -16.95 -4.59 15.04
C ASP A 265 -17.78 -5.33 16.10
N GLY A 266 -18.19 -6.55 15.77
CA GLY A 266 -19.07 -7.32 16.67
C GLY A 266 -19.06 -8.80 16.38
N VAL A 267 -19.88 -9.52 17.15
CA VAL A 267 -20.13 -10.96 16.97
C VAL A 267 -21.61 -11.14 16.68
N VAL A 268 -21.95 -12.01 15.76
CA VAL A 268 -23.35 -12.32 15.44
C VAL A 268 -24.01 -13.06 16.60
N VAL A 269 -25.06 -12.50 17.17
CA VAL A 269 -25.83 -13.12 18.27
C VAL A 269 -27.16 -13.70 17.82
N SER A 270 -27.67 -13.25 16.67
CA SER A 270 -28.92 -13.76 16.10
C SER A 270 -28.94 -13.50 14.58
N GLY A 271 -29.55 -14.44 13.85
CA GLY A 271 -29.71 -14.36 12.41
C GLY A 271 -28.57 -15.03 11.64
N SER A 272 -28.61 -14.91 10.33
CA SER A 272 -27.57 -15.34 9.39
C SER A 272 -27.60 -14.47 8.15
N GLY A 273 -26.49 -14.35 7.46
CA GLY A 273 -26.40 -13.54 6.25
C GLY A 273 -25.05 -13.66 5.56
N SER A 274 -24.99 -13.11 4.36
CA SER A 274 -23.78 -13.05 3.54
C SER A 274 -23.22 -11.64 3.59
N VAL A 275 -21.99 -11.49 4.07
CA VAL A 275 -21.33 -10.20 4.30
C VAL A 275 -20.20 -9.98 3.29
N ASP A 276 -20.26 -8.86 2.58
CA ASP A 276 -19.19 -8.41 1.70
C ASP A 276 -18.09 -7.70 2.53
N GLU A 277 -16.99 -8.39 2.70
CA GLU A 277 -15.82 -7.90 3.41
C GLU A 277 -14.73 -7.32 2.48
N SER A 278 -15.04 -7.18 1.17
CA SER A 278 -14.07 -6.79 0.14
C SER A 278 -13.36 -5.48 0.41
N VAL A 279 -14.00 -4.57 1.12
CA VAL A 279 -13.43 -3.27 1.53
C VAL A 279 -12.26 -3.43 2.50
N ILE A 280 -12.31 -4.42 3.38
CA ILE A 280 -11.28 -4.68 4.40
C ILE A 280 -10.29 -5.74 3.91
N THR A 281 -10.81 -6.84 3.38
CA THR A 281 -9.99 -7.98 2.95
C THR A 281 -9.53 -7.87 1.50
N GLY A 282 -10.23 -7.12 0.65
CA GLY A 282 -10.00 -7.07 -0.80
C GLY A 282 -10.48 -8.33 -1.53
N GLU A 283 -11.24 -9.22 -0.88
CA GLU A 283 -11.85 -10.39 -1.50
C GLU A 283 -13.27 -10.07 -1.98
N SER A 284 -13.57 -10.41 -3.23
CA SER A 284 -14.84 -10.03 -3.85
C SER A 284 -15.99 -11.01 -3.56
N LEU A 285 -15.69 -12.18 -2.96
CA LEU A 285 -16.72 -13.15 -2.61
C LEU A 285 -17.26 -12.82 -1.22
N PRO A 286 -18.58 -12.69 -1.06
CA PRO A 286 -19.21 -12.52 0.23
C PRO A 286 -19.00 -13.75 1.12
N VAL A 287 -18.83 -13.52 2.42
CA VAL A 287 -18.61 -14.55 3.43
C VAL A 287 -19.92 -14.81 4.17
N GLU A 288 -20.33 -16.08 4.26
CA GLU A 288 -21.47 -16.47 5.07
C GLU A 288 -21.14 -16.27 6.56
N LYS A 289 -22.08 -15.67 7.29
CA LYS A 289 -21.98 -15.41 8.74
C LYS A 289 -23.17 -16.01 9.46
N ALA A 290 -22.85 -16.78 10.50
CA ALA A 290 -23.79 -17.40 11.39
C ALA A 290 -23.60 -16.92 12.84
N VAL A 291 -24.46 -17.36 13.74
CA VAL A 291 -24.35 -17.03 15.18
C VAL A 291 -23.00 -17.50 15.73
N GLY A 292 -22.28 -16.59 16.37
CA GLY A 292 -20.92 -16.78 16.90
C GLY A 292 -19.81 -16.26 16.00
N ASP A 293 -20.09 -15.93 14.73
CA ASP A 293 -19.06 -15.43 13.81
C ASP A 293 -18.76 -13.96 14.03
N PRO A 294 -17.49 -13.55 13.90
CA PRO A 294 -17.10 -12.15 13.98
C PRO A 294 -17.47 -11.40 12.70
N VAL A 295 -17.84 -10.13 12.85
CA VAL A 295 -18.09 -9.20 11.74
C VAL A 295 -17.32 -7.89 11.97
N THR A 296 -16.91 -7.27 10.89
CA THR A 296 -16.04 -6.09 10.91
C THR A 296 -16.79 -4.84 10.44
N SER A 297 -16.47 -3.71 11.04
CA SER A 297 -17.02 -2.40 10.66
C SER A 297 -16.73 -2.05 9.19
N ALA A 298 -17.61 -1.26 8.56
CA ALA A 298 -17.56 -0.84 7.16
C ALA A 298 -17.80 -1.95 6.11
N THR A 299 -18.06 -3.18 6.50
CA THR A 299 -18.51 -4.26 5.62
C THR A 299 -20.02 -4.15 5.36
N VAL A 300 -20.53 -4.84 4.35
CA VAL A 300 -21.91 -4.70 3.88
C VAL A 300 -22.63 -6.05 3.96
N ASN A 301 -23.75 -6.11 4.68
CA ASN A 301 -24.60 -7.27 4.68
C ASN A 301 -25.37 -7.37 3.35
N GLN A 302 -24.96 -8.27 2.46
CA GLN A 302 -25.59 -8.44 1.14
C GLN A 302 -26.91 -9.19 1.18
N SER A 303 -27.04 -10.14 2.09
CA SER A 303 -28.26 -10.92 2.23
C SER A 303 -28.51 -11.30 3.69
N GLY A 304 -29.77 -11.53 4.05
CA GLY A 304 -30.14 -11.96 5.39
C GLY A 304 -30.30 -10.80 6.39
N TYR A 305 -30.44 -11.21 7.66
CA TYR A 305 -30.67 -10.33 8.80
C TYR A 305 -29.68 -10.71 9.90
N LEU A 306 -29.00 -9.74 10.46
CA LEU A 306 -27.98 -9.94 11.49
C LEU A 306 -28.26 -9.05 12.69
N GLU A 307 -28.26 -9.62 13.89
CA GLU A 307 -28.11 -8.90 15.16
C GLU A 307 -26.68 -9.14 15.67
N LEU A 308 -25.96 -8.06 15.93
CA LEU A 308 -24.54 -8.08 16.28
C LEU A 308 -24.38 -7.52 17.70
N GLU A 309 -23.65 -8.21 18.57
CA GLU A 309 -23.18 -7.61 19.82
C GLU A 309 -21.91 -6.81 19.54
N ALA A 310 -21.91 -5.50 19.83
CA ALA A 310 -20.79 -4.60 19.60
C ALA A 310 -19.61 -4.95 20.53
N THR A 311 -18.48 -5.36 19.97
CA THR A 311 -17.25 -5.71 20.71
C THR A 311 -16.23 -4.58 20.73
N ARG A 312 -16.07 -3.85 19.59
CA ARG A 312 -15.21 -2.68 19.47
C ARG A 312 -16.00 -1.54 18.84
N VAL A 313 -15.88 -0.34 19.42
CA VAL A 313 -16.67 0.83 19.02
C VAL A 313 -15.80 2.08 18.86
N GLY A 314 -16.25 3.04 18.06
CA GLY A 314 -15.60 4.33 17.88
C GLY A 314 -14.15 4.21 17.35
N ALA A 315 -13.18 4.73 18.11
CA ALA A 315 -11.76 4.70 17.73
C ALA A 315 -11.13 3.31 17.73
N ASP A 316 -11.75 2.34 18.43
CA ASP A 316 -11.22 0.99 18.58
C ASP A 316 -11.70 0.03 17.47
N THR A 317 -12.60 0.48 16.58
CA THR A 317 -13.03 -0.35 15.43
C THR A 317 -11.86 -0.63 14.49
N THR A 318 -11.89 -1.78 13.84
CA THR A 318 -10.88 -2.20 12.86
C THR A 318 -10.67 -1.14 11.77
N LEU A 319 -11.76 -0.56 11.23
CA LEU A 319 -11.65 0.54 10.26
C LEU A 319 -10.91 1.76 10.83
N SER A 320 -11.26 2.18 12.05
CA SER A 320 -10.60 3.33 12.69
C SER A 320 -9.11 3.07 12.93
N GLN A 321 -8.75 1.85 13.29
CA GLN A 321 -7.35 1.45 13.45
C GLN A 321 -6.60 1.42 12.11
N ILE A 322 -7.22 0.93 11.04
CA ILE A 322 -6.65 0.99 9.68
C ILE A 322 -6.35 2.43 9.29
N VAL A 323 -7.32 3.33 9.47
CA VAL A 323 -7.16 4.75 9.17
C VAL A 323 -6.02 5.38 10.00
N LYS A 324 -5.97 5.06 11.29
CA LYS A 324 -4.90 5.53 12.19
C LYS A 324 -3.52 5.06 11.73
N LEU A 325 -3.37 3.78 11.38
CA LEU A 325 -2.12 3.23 10.85
C LEU A 325 -1.69 3.91 9.54
N MET A 326 -2.64 4.19 8.64
CA MET A 326 -2.36 4.94 7.40
C MET A 326 -1.93 6.39 7.68
N GLU A 327 -2.54 7.07 8.65
CA GLU A 327 -2.12 8.40 9.09
C GLU A 327 -0.72 8.39 9.70
N GLU A 328 -0.41 7.40 10.55
CA GLU A 328 0.91 7.21 11.16
C GLU A 328 1.96 6.95 10.09
N ALA A 329 1.69 6.06 9.13
CA ALA A 329 2.56 5.80 8.00
C ALA A 329 2.83 7.07 7.19
N SER A 330 1.78 7.83 6.91
CA SER A 330 1.88 9.09 6.16
C SER A 330 2.60 10.19 6.95
N SER A 331 2.56 10.12 8.28
CA SER A 331 3.19 11.10 9.18
C SER A 331 4.67 10.81 9.43
N SER A 332 5.08 9.56 9.25
CA SER A 332 6.48 9.14 9.44
C SER A 332 7.35 9.60 8.27
N LYS A 333 8.64 9.83 8.52
CA LYS A 333 9.61 10.18 7.47
C LYS A 333 10.54 9.03 7.16
N ALA A 334 10.53 8.58 5.92
CA ALA A 334 11.51 7.64 5.40
C ALA A 334 12.93 8.23 5.42
N PRO A 335 13.99 7.41 5.59
CA PRO A 335 15.38 7.87 5.54
C PRO A 335 15.72 8.69 4.30
N ILE A 336 15.20 8.30 3.14
CA ILE A 336 15.39 9.03 1.87
C ILE A 336 14.76 10.44 1.90
N SER A 337 13.63 10.62 2.64
CA SER A 337 13.00 11.93 2.83
C SER A 337 13.88 12.86 3.68
N ARG A 338 14.46 12.32 4.75
CA ARG A 338 15.37 13.10 5.64
C ARG A 338 16.57 13.62 4.87
N LEU A 339 17.12 12.81 3.97
CA LEU A 339 18.23 13.23 3.10
C LEU A 339 17.80 14.35 2.14
N ALA A 340 16.63 14.24 1.50
CA ALA A 340 16.09 15.26 0.62
C ALA A 340 15.84 16.60 1.35
N ASP A 341 15.31 16.55 2.58
CA ASP A 341 15.09 17.73 3.41
C ASP A 341 16.40 18.42 3.79
N LYS A 342 17.44 17.66 4.16
CA LYS A 342 18.78 18.19 4.46
C LYS A 342 19.39 18.88 3.26
N ILE A 343 19.28 18.30 2.07
CA ILE A 343 19.75 18.90 0.82
C ILE A 343 18.99 20.21 0.55
N SER A 344 17.65 20.20 0.68
CA SER A 344 16.81 21.39 0.47
C SER A 344 17.20 22.56 1.37
N GLY A 345 17.57 22.33 2.61
CA GLY A 345 17.97 23.36 3.56
C GLY A 345 19.26 24.09 3.18
N VAL A 346 20.19 23.41 2.49
CA VAL A 346 21.46 23.99 2.02
C VAL A 346 21.32 24.57 0.62
N PHE A 347 20.41 24.04 -0.17
CA PHE A 347 20.27 24.36 -1.59
C PHE A 347 19.93 25.84 -1.84
N VAL A 348 18.98 26.41 -1.09
CA VAL A 348 18.53 27.80 -1.29
C VAL A 348 19.64 28.81 -1.05
N PRO A 349 20.40 28.78 0.06
CA PRO A 349 21.58 29.66 0.23
C PRO A 349 22.62 29.50 -0.87
N VAL A 350 22.93 28.30 -1.31
CA VAL A 350 23.90 28.05 -2.38
C VAL A 350 23.44 28.67 -3.69
N VAL A 351 22.19 28.53 -4.05
CA VAL A 351 21.62 29.12 -5.27
C VAL A 351 21.63 30.63 -5.22
N MET A 352 21.30 31.25 -4.09
CA MET A 352 21.41 32.68 -3.92
C MET A 352 22.85 33.17 -4.17
N SER A 353 23.82 32.40 -3.68
CA SER A 353 25.24 32.70 -3.92
C SER A 353 25.64 32.57 -5.40
N ILE A 354 25.11 31.50 -6.07
CA ILE A 354 25.35 31.29 -7.51
C ILE A 354 24.72 32.43 -8.33
N ALA A 355 23.47 32.82 -8.02
CA ALA A 355 22.80 33.93 -8.72
C ALA A 355 23.58 35.25 -8.61
N LEU A 356 24.04 35.56 -7.41
CA LEU A 356 24.84 36.74 -7.17
C LEU A 356 26.19 36.66 -7.91
N ALA A 357 26.90 35.54 -7.80
CA ALA A 357 28.17 35.33 -8.47
C ALA A 357 28.02 35.40 -10.00
N ALA A 358 27.00 34.82 -10.58
CA ALA A 358 26.74 34.87 -12.02
C ALA A 358 26.46 36.30 -12.48
N ALA A 359 25.63 37.07 -11.75
CA ALA A 359 25.36 38.45 -12.06
C ALA A 359 26.64 39.33 -11.99
N LEU A 360 27.47 39.14 -10.95
CA LEU A 360 28.73 39.86 -10.81
C LEU A 360 29.78 39.48 -11.89
N LEU A 361 29.90 38.22 -12.23
CA LEU A 361 30.77 37.73 -13.30
C LEU A 361 30.41 38.40 -14.65
N TRP A 362 29.13 38.43 -15.00
CA TRP A 362 28.69 39.09 -16.22
C TRP A 362 28.87 40.60 -16.19
N ALA A 363 28.73 41.26 -15.01
CA ALA A 363 28.97 42.69 -14.85
C ALA A 363 30.44 43.05 -14.99
N PHE A 364 31.33 42.32 -14.30
CA PHE A 364 32.74 42.72 -14.20
C PHE A 364 33.65 42.07 -15.24
N VAL A 365 33.36 40.81 -15.61
CA VAL A 365 34.18 40.02 -16.57
C VAL A 365 33.55 40.06 -17.96
N GLY A 366 32.20 39.85 -18.03
CA GLY A 366 31.46 39.84 -19.29
C GLY A 366 31.19 41.25 -19.86
N GLY A 367 31.36 42.32 -19.09
CA GLY A 367 31.12 43.73 -19.54
C GLY A 367 29.66 44.00 -19.99
N GLN A 368 28.71 43.14 -19.50
CA GLN A 368 27.32 43.21 -19.94
C GLN A 368 26.55 44.31 -19.20
N SER A 369 25.41 44.69 -19.77
CA SER A 369 24.54 45.69 -19.17
C SER A 369 23.98 45.23 -17.82
N VAL A 370 23.64 46.17 -16.94
CA VAL A 370 23.00 45.90 -15.65
C VAL A 370 21.73 45.07 -15.84
N GLN A 371 21.00 45.35 -16.88
CA GLN A 371 19.82 44.65 -17.31
C GLN A 371 20.08 43.15 -17.60
N PHE A 372 21.12 42.85 -18.37
CA PHE A 372 21.52 41.46 -18.65
C PHE A 372 21.90 40.73 -17.38
N CYS A 373 22.74 41.35 -16.53
CA CYS A 373 23.16 40.78 -15.25
C CYS A 373 21.98 40.51 -14.32
N LEU A 374 21.01 41.41 -14.28
CA LEU A 374 19.79 41.28 -13.50
C LEU A 374 18.92 40.11 -14.03
N SER A 375 18.73 40.02 -15.35
CA SER A 375 17.98 38.93 -15.99
C SER A 375 18.59 37.56 -15.67
N VAL A 376 19.91 37.43 -15.74
CA VAL A 376 20.65 36.22 -15.34
C VAL A 376 20.41 35.90 -13.87
N GLY A 377 20.58 36.88 -12.99
CA GLY A 377 20.37 36.67 -11.55
C GLY A 377 18.95 36.21 -11.21
N ILE A 378 17.94 36.88 -11.80
CA ILE A 378 16.53 36.53 -11.61
C ILE A 378 16.26 35.16 -12.19
N ALA A 379 16.73 34.85 -13.39
CA ALA A 379 16.52 33.54 -14.02
C ALA A 379 17.10 32.40 -13.17
N VAL A 380 18.30 32.55 -12.61
CA VAL A 380 18.93 31.59 -11.70
C VAL A 380 18.11 31.42 -10.42
N LEU A 381 17.67 32.52 -9.79
CA LEU A 381 16.83 32.42 -8.57
C LEU A 381 15.53 31.69 -8.82
N VAL A 382 14.88 31.97 -9.94
CA VAL A 382 13.56 31.41 -10.25
C VAL A 382 13.62 29.94 -10.66
N ILE A 383 14.56 29.56 -11.57
CA ILE A 383 14.66 28.14 -12.04
C ILE A 383 15.06 27.19 -10.92
N SER A 384 15.76 27.68 -9.93
CA SER A 384 16.35 26.87 -8.86
C SER A 384 15.39 26.51 -7.75
N CYS A 385 14.11 26.83 -7.86
CA CYS A 385 13.16 26.44 -6.81
C CYS A 385 13.10 24.91 -6.62
N PRO A 386 13.37 24.35 -5.44
CA PRO A 386 13.31 22.91 -5.18
C PRO A 386 11.88 22.44 -4.86
N CYS A 387 10.85 22.99 -5.50
CA CYS A 387 9.44 22.75 -5.20
C CYS A 387 9.10 21.27 -5.34
N ALA A 388 9.53 20.63 -6.43
CA ALA A 388 9.28 19.24 -6.73
C ALA A 388 9.97 18.28 -5.74
N LEU A 389 11.12 18.68 -5.18
CA LEU A 389 11.90 17.86 -4.25
C LEU A 389 11.14 17.59 -2.96
N GLY A 390 10.45 18.59 -2.42
CA GLY A 390 9.65 18.45 -1.21
C GLY A 390 8.43 17.54 -1.34
N LEU A 391 7.97 17.30 -2.59
CA LEU A 391 6.82 16.45 -2.89
C LEU A 391 7.21 15.05 -3.35
N ALA A 392 8.43 14.87 -3.83
CA ALA A 392 8.90 13.66 -4.51
C ALA A 392 8.68 12.39 -3.68
N THR A 393 8.94 12.44 -2.38
CA THR A 393 8.82 11.30 -1.48
C THR A 393 7.44 11.21 -0.81
N PRO A 394 6.89 12.28 -0.17
CA PRO A 394 5.64 12.16 0.56
C PRO A 394 4.45 11.73 -0.30
N VAL A 395 4.34 12.28 -1.52
CA VAL A 395 3.24 11.91 -2.44
C VAL A 395 3.31 10.44 -2.84
N ALA A 396 4.51 9.94 -3.16
CA ALA A 396 4.69 8.54 -3.55
C ALA A 396 4.40 7.58 -2.37
N ILE A 397 4.81 7.93 -1.15
CA ILE A 397 4.51 7.16 0.05
C ILE A 397 2.99 7.13 0.29
N MET A 398 2.33 8.30 0.28
CA MET A 398 0.89 8.39 0.54
C MET A 398 0.07 7.60 -0.49
N VAL A 399 0.38 7.72 -1.78
CA VAL A 399 -0.28 6.94 -2.83
C VAL A 399 0.05 5.46 -2.69
N GLY A 400 1.29 5.12 -2.32
CA GLY A 400 1.74 3.75 -2.11
C GLY A 400 1.07 3.08 -0.92
N THR A 401 1.01 3.76 0.24
CA THR A 401 0.33 3.24 1.44
C THR A 401 -1.18 3.12 1.24
N GLY A 402 -1.79 4.10 0.54
CA GLY A 402 -3.20 3.99 0.14
C GLY A 402 -3.45 2.78 -0.75
N LYS A 403 -2.57 2.54 -1.75
CA LYS A 403 -2.68 1.37 -2.62
C LYS A 403 -2.40 0.06 -1.89
N ALA A 404 -1.51 0.06 -0.89
CA ALA A 404 -1.29 -1.08 0.00
C ALA A 404 -2.57 -1.44 0.77
N ALA A 405 -3.20 -0.46 1.41
CA ALA A 405 -4.43 -0.66 2.19
C ALA A 405 -5.61 -1.16 1.34
N GLU A 406 -5.77 -0.66 0.09
CA GLU A 406 -6.77 -1.19 -0.86
C GLU A 406 -6.57 -2.68 -1.17
N ASN A 407 -5.38 -3.23 -0.93
CA ASN A 407 -5.05 -4.63 -1.12
C ASN A 407 -4.94 -5.41 0.20
N GLY A 408 -5.38 -4.85 1.32
CA GLY A 408 -5.32 -5.49 2.64
C GLY A 408 -3.92 -5.50 3.26
N ILE A 409 -3.00 -4.64 2.80
CA ILE A 409 -1.63 -4.53 3.31
C ILE A 409 -1.51 -3.21 4.08
N LEU A 410 -1.42 -3.28 5.40
CA LEU A 410 -1.34 -2.10 6.27
C LEU A 410 0.12 -1.83 6.66
N ILE A 411 0.65 -0.69 6.25
CA ILE A 411 2.03 -0.29 6.50
C ILE A 411 2.05 0.78 7.58
N LYS A 412 2.73 0.55 8.70
CA LYS A 412 2.74 1.45 9.85
C LYS A 412 3.69 2.65 9.71
N SER A 413 4.70 2.55 8.85
CA SER A 413 5.65 3.64 8.68
C SER A 413 6.21 3.73 7.26
N ALA A 414 6.58 4.96 6.86
CA ALA A 414 7.30 5.18 5.62
C ALA A 414 8.70 4.52 5.64
N GLN A 415 9.27 4.33 6.82
CA GLN A 415 10.54 3.64 7.00
C GLN A 415 10.36 2.15 6.69
N SER A 416 9.33 1.50 7.23
CA SER A 416 9.02 0.09 6.97
C SER A 416 8.73 -0.14 5.48
N LEU A 417 8.03 0.79 4.81
CA LEU A 417 7.84 0.77 3.35
C LEU A 417 9.18 0.84 2.60
N GLU A 418 10.09 1.73 3.01
CA GLU A 418 11.42 1.85 2.39
C GLU A 418 12.24 0.59 2.61
N LEU A 419 12.30 0.09 3.86
CA LEU A 419 13.07 -1.09 4.20
C LEU A 419 12.55 -2.33 3.49
N MET A 420 11.22 -2.55 3.47
CA MET A 420 10.60 -3.68 2.76
C MET A 420 10.96 -3.71 1.27
N GLY A 421 11.05 -2.56 0.64
CA GLY A 421 11.50 -2.46 -0.75
C GLY A 421 12.97 -2.82 -0.98
N ARG A 422 13.79 -2.87 0.09
CA ARG A 422 15.23 -3.18 0.08
C ARG A 422 15.55 -4.56 0.66
N VAL A 423 14.58 -5.22 1.29
CA VAL A 423 14.73 -6.57 1.86
C VAL A 423 15.28 -7.52 0.80
N ASN A 424 16.28 -8.31 1.22
CA ASN A 424 16.92 -9.36 0.43
C ASN A 424 16.76 -10.76 1.03
N THR A 425 16.31 -10.87 2.29
CA THR A 425 16.05 -12.14 2.95
C THR A 425 14.68 -12.08 3.65
N VAL A 426 13.83 -13.06 3.37
CA VAL A 426 12.51 -13.21 4.00
C VAL A 426 12.54 -14.47 4.84
N VAL A 427 12.35 -14.34 6.15
CA VAL A 427 12.22 -15.43 7.12
C VAL A 427 10.74 -15.67 7.35
N LEU A 428 10.30 -16.88 7.11
CA LEU A 428 8.91 -17.30 7.28
C LEU A 428 8.83 -18.23 8.47
N ASP A 429 7.95 -17.95 9.42
CA ASP A 429 7.54 -18.95 10.39
C ASP A 429 6.78 -20.07 9.66
N LYS A 430 6.80 -21.28 10.20
CA LYS A 430 6.06 -22.41 9.61
C LYS A 430 4.57 -22.33 9.92
N THR A 431 4.25 -22.37 11.21
CA THR A 431 2.88 -22.61 11.71
C THR A 431 2.00 -21.39 11.53
N GLY A 432 0.83 -21.53 10.90
CA GLY A 432 -0.09 -20.41 10.65
C GLY A 432 0.39 -19.43 9.56
N THR A 433 1.67 -19.47 9.19
CA THR A 433 2.26 -18.61 8.14
C THR A 433 2.39 -19.34 6.82
N VAL A 434 3.25 -20.37 6.74
CA VAL A 434 3.40 -21.23 5.55
C VAL A 434 2.33 -22.31 5.51
N THR A 435 1.90 -22.79 6.69
CA THR A 435 0.86 -23.80 6.89
C THR A 435 -0.42 -23.15 7.43
N GLU A 436 -1.52 -23.90 7.45
CA GLU A 436 -2.80 -23.41 7.96
C GLU A 436 -2.82 -23.20 9.48
N GLY A 437 -1.88 -23.79 10.20
CA GLY A 437 -1.78 -23.74 11.67
C GLY A 437 -2.83 -24.59 12.37
N LYS A 438 -3.54 -25.41 11.62
CA LYS A 438 -4.57 -26.33 12.10
C LYS A 438 -4.25 -27.74 11.62
N PRO A 439 -3.82 -28.65 12.50
CA PRO A 439 -3.63 -30.04 12.13
C PRO A 439 -4.92 -30.62 11.55
N ARG A 440 -4.81 -31.35 10.44
CA ARG A 440 -5.93 -32.08 9.80
C ARG A 440 -5.56 -33.54 9.59
N LEU A 441 -6.58 -34.38 9.57
CA LEU A 441 -6.44 -35.79 9.14
C LEU A 441 -6.11 -35.78 7.63
N THR A 442 -4.93 -36.28 7.26
CA THR A 442 -4.48 -36.36 5.87
C THR A 442 -4.63 -37.73 5.26
N ASP A 443 -4.38 -38.77 6.05
CA ASP A 443 -4.41 -40.15 5.57
C ASP A 443 -5.01 -41.08 6.62
N CYS A 444 -5.63 -42.16 6.13
CA CYS A 444 -6.26 -43.18 6.95
C CYS A 444 -5.94 -44.55 6.34
N LEU A 445 -5.26 -45.43 7.08
CA LEU A 445 -4.92 -46.76 6.67
C LEU A 445 -5.50 -47.79 7.67
N ALA A 446 -6.54 -48.50 7.27
CA ALA A 446 -7.17 -49.52 8.07
C ALA A 446 -6.48 -50.87 7.93
N ALA A 447 -6.53 -51.71 8.99
CA ALA A 447 -6.03 -53.03 8.95
C ALA A 447 -6.97 -53.96 8.14
N GLU A 448 -6.48 -55.13 7.74
CA GLU A 448 -7.24 -56.10 6.97
C GLU A 448 -8.52 -56.54 7.72
N GLY A 449 -9.66 -56.35 7.08
CA GLY A 449 -10.97 -56.65 7.66
C GLY A 449 -11.62 -55.50 8.45
N VAL A 450 -11.01 -54.27 8.46
CA VAL A 450 -11.57 -53.07 9.06
C VAL A 450 -11.77 -52.02 7.95
N THR A 451 -12.91 -51.39 7.92
CA THR A 451 -13.14 -50.29 6.98
C THR A 451 -12.55 -48.97 7.48
N GLN A 452 -12.23 -48.03 6.58
CA GLN A 452 -11.75 -46.70 6.99
C GLN A 452 -12.75 -45.92 7.84
N GLU A 453 -14.05 -46.13 7.58
CA GLU A 453 -15.12 -45.51 8.37
C GLU A 453 -15.20 -46.07 9.78
N GLU A 454 -15.05 -47.39 9.94
CA GLU A 454 -14.98 -48.04 11.26
C GLU A 454 -13.76 -47.58 12.05
N LEU A 455 -12.58 -47.51 11.39
CA LEU A 455 -11.36 -47.00 12.04
C LEU A 455 -11.55 -45.56 12.49
N LEU A 456 -12.10 -44.70 11.65
CA LEU A 456 -12.32 -43.30 11.98
C LEU A 456 -13.38 -43.11 13.05
N CYS A 457 -14.45 -43.95 13.06
CA CYS A 457 -15.45 -43.97 14.11
C CYS A 457 -14.85 -44.30 15.49
N VAL A 458 -14.06 -45.37 15.56
CA VAL A 458 -13.38 -45.77 16.80
C VAL A 458 -12.37 -44.71 17.23
N ALA A 459 -11.57 -44.21 16.29
CA ALA A 459 -10.55 -43.22 16.56
C ALA A 459 -11.17 -41.92 17.11
N ALA A 460 -12.18 -41.36 16.44
CA ALA A 460 -12.83 -40.14 16.86
C ALA A 460 -13.60 -40.29 18.18
N SER A 461 -14.21 -41.47 18.42
CA SER A 461 -14.90 -41.74 19.69
C SER A 461 -13.94 -41.73 20.87
N VAL A 462 -12.76 -42.35 20.71
CA VAL A 462 -11.73 -42.42 21.78
C VAL A 462 -11.02 -41.08 21.97
N GLU A 463 -10.83 -40.29 20.91
CA GLU A 463 -10.16 -38.98 20.95
C GLU A 463 -11.14 -37.86 21.36
N GLN A 464 -12.46 -38.05 21.32
CA GLN A 464 -13.43 -37.00 21.67
C GLN A 464 -13.24 -36.39 23.07
N PRO A 465 -12.92 -37.18 24.15
CA PRO A 465 -12.70 -36.60 25.47
C PRO A 465 -11.31 -35.92 25.62
N SER A 466 -10.42 -36.03 24.65
CA SER A 466 -9.07 -35.50 24.68
C SER A 466 -9.02 -34.03 24.25
N GLU A 467 -8.27 -33.23 25.02
CA GLU A 467 -8.03 -31.82 24.67
C GLU A 467 -6.81 -31.60 23.74
N HIS A 468 -6.17 -32.68 23.32
CA HIS A 468 -4.97 -32.58 22.48
C HIS A 468 -5.30 -32.06 21.07
N PRO A 469 -4.48 -31.18 20.48
CA PRO A 469 -4.71 -30.63 19.12
C PRO A 469 -4.90 -31.71 18.02
N LEU A 470 -4.19 -32.83 18.13
CA LEU A 470 -4.32 -33.96 17.18
C LEU A 470 -5.68 -34.64 17.29
N SER A 471 -6.25 -34.71 18.48
CA SER A 471 -7.57 -35.29 18.74
C SER A 471 -8.67 -34.52 18.04
N ARG A 472 -8.55 -33.19 18.06
CA ARG A 472 -9.47 -32.31 17.34
C ARG A 472 -9.46 -32.59 15.84
N ALA A 473 -8.28 -32.80 15.23
CA ALA A 473 -8.17 -33.12 13.81
C ALA A 473 -8.90 -34.40 13.43
N VAL A 474 -8.85 -35.41 14.31
CA VAL A 474 -9.53 -36.71 14.09
C VAL A 474 -11.07 -36.58 14.28
N THR A 475 -11.49 -35.85 15.31
CA THR A 475 -12.92 -35.65 15.59
C THR A 475 -13.59 -34.76 14.55
N GLU A 476 -12.93 -33.68 14.09
CA GLU A 476 -13.41 -32.83 12.99
C GLU A 476 -13.58 -33.63 11.70
N ALA A 477 -12.60 -34.49 11.35
CA ALA A 477 -12.69 -35.35 10.16
C ALA A 477 -13.86 -36.34 10.20
N ALA A 478 -14.18 -36.85 11.38
CA ALA A 478 -15.35 -37.71 11.55
C ALA A 478 -16.67 -36.92 11.42
N GLN A 479 -16.72 -35.71 11.96
CA GLN A 479 -17.89 -34.82 11.84
C GLN A 479 -18.14 -34.42 10.38
N GLU A 480 -17.09 -34.03 9.64
CA GLU A 480 -17.18 -33.69 8.21
C GLU A 480 -17.73 -34.84 7.36
N ARG A 481 -17.38 -36.08 7.72
CA ARG A 481 -17.89 -37.29 7.04
C ARG A 481 -19.20 -37.78 7.62
N HIS A 482 -19.82 -37.06 8.56
CA HIS A 482 -21.06 -37.41 9.24
C HIS A 482 -21.03 -38.78 9.92
N ILE A 483 -19.87 -39.23 10.44
CA ILE A 483 -19.70 -40.48 11.13
C ILE A 483 -20.21 -40.33 12.57
N PRO A 484 -21.17 -41.19 13.01
CA PRO A 484 -21.68 -41.11 14.37
C PRO A 484 -20.60 -41.57 15.37
N LEU A 485 -20.42 -40.82 16.44
CA LEU A 485 -19.48 -41.18 17.52
C LEU A 485 -20.17 -42.05 18.55
N CYS A 486 -19.38 -42.96 19.12
CA CYS A 486 -19.83 -43.87 20.18
C CYS A 486 -19.42 -43.34 21.55
N GLU A 487 -20.22 -43.64 22.58
CA GLU A 487 -19.88 -43.30 23.95
C GLU A 487 -18.75 -44.19 24.49
N VAL A 488 -17.69 -43.57 25.06
CA VAL A 488 -16.55 -44.28 25.65
C VAL A 488 -16.54 -44.12 27.16
N THR A 489 -16.02 -45.15 27.85
CA THR A 489 -15.86 -45.16 29.30
C THR A 489 -14.38 -45.35 29.65
N ASP A 490 -14.03 -45.14 30.94
CA ASP A 490 -12.66 -45.36 31.46
C ASP A 490 -11.55 -44.66 30.65
N PHE A 491 -11.83 -43.44 30.17
CA PHE A 491 -10.85 -42.65 29.43
C PHE A 491 -9.65 -42.25 30.30
N THR A 492 -8.47 -42.51 29.80
CA THR A 492 -7.22 -42.14 30.49
C THR A 492 -6.19 -41.65 29.46
N ALA A 493 -5.65 -40.45 29.68
CA ALA A 493 -4.55 -39.89 28.89
C ALA A 493 -3.18 -40.25 29.52
N VAL A 494 -2.25 -40.72 28.70
CA VAL A 494 -0.87 -41.01 29.08
C VAL A 494 0.04 -39.98 28.44
N PRO A 495 0.63 -39.08 29.24
CA PRO A 495 1.46 -38.01 28.71
C PRO A 495 2.63 -38.53 27.84
N GLY A 496 2.77 -37.98 26.61
CA GLY A 496 3.79 -38.36 25.65
C GLY A 496 3.59 -39.76 24.99
N GLY A 497 2.52 -40.47 25.28
CA GLY A 497 2.23 -41.79 24.72
C GLY A 497 0.98 -41.80 23.86
N GLY A 498 -0.15 -41.51 24.47
CA GLY A 498 -1.45 -41.62 23.84
C GLY A 498 -2.59 -41.66 24.84
N VAL A 499 -3.71 -42.20 24.44
CA VAL A 499 -4.89 -42.36 25.28
C VAL A 499 -5.39 -43.80 25.23
N HIS A 500 -6.11 -44.21 26.24
CA HIS A 500 -6.89 -45.45 26.20
C HIS A 500 -8.29 -45.22 26.79
N ALA A 501 -9.24 -45.96 26.28
CA ALA A 501 -10.61 -45.95 26.77
C ALA A 501 -11.25 -47.30 26.55
N VAL A 502 -12.46 -47.49 27.05
CA VAL A 502 -13.28 -48.71 26.81
C VAL A 502 -14.44 -48.34 25.90
N LEU A 503 -14.54 -48.99 24.75
CA LEU A 503 -15.59 -48.85 23.77
C LEU A 503 -16.28 -50.21 23.57
N HIS A 504 -17.60 -50.29 23.69
CA HIS A 504 -18.37 -51.51 23.61
C HIS A 504 -17.84 -52.68 24.51
N GLY A 505 -17.25 -52.34 25.66
CA GLY A 505 -16.64 -53.30 26.57
C GLY A 505 -15.24 -53.79 26.18
N GLN A 506 -14.68 -53.30 25.08
CA GLN A 506 -13.34 -53.62 24.63
C GLN A 506 -12.39 -52.43 24.92
N LYS A 507 -11.17 -52.75 25.33
CA LYS A 507 -10.14 -51.72 25.60
C LYS A 507 -9.50 -51.27 24.30
N ILE A 508 -9.60 -49.98 24.02
CA ILE A 508 -8.99 -49.30 22.85
C ILE A 508 -7.75 -48.55 23.31
N PHE A 509 -6.70 -48.68 22.54
CA PHE A 509 -5.46 -47.88 22.68
C PHE A 509 -5.32 -46.97 21.45
N ALA A 510 -5.04 -45.70 21.68
CA ALA A 510 -4.74 -44.72 20.65
C ALA A 510 -3.47 -43.96 21.01
N GLY A 511 -2.48 -43.90 20.11
CA GLY A 511 -1.24 -43.18 20.41
C GLY A 511 -0.07 -43.52 19.47
N ASN A 512 1.14 -43.16 19.89
CA ASN A 512 2.36 -43.37 19.10
C ASN A 512 2.83 -44.84 19.16
N GLY A 513 3.81 -45.21 18.30
CA GLY A 513 4.34 -46.56 18.20
C GLY A 513 4.95 -47.09 19.51
N THR A 514 5.59 -46.22 20.28
CA THR A 514 6.16 -46.58 21.59
C THR A 514 5.06 -47.00 22.57
N PHE A 515 3.97 -46.25 22.58
CA PHE A 515 2.80 -46.58 23.44
C PHE A 515 2.13 -47.87 23.00
N MET A 516 2.06 -48.14 21.71
CA MET A 516 1.52 -49.43 21.19
C MET A 516 2.41 -50.60 21.64
N HIS A 517 3.71 -50.51 21.49
CA HIS A 517 4.65 -51.53 21.95
C HIS A 517 4.55 -51.82 23.46
N GLN A 518 4.45 -50.76 24.30
CA GLN A 518 4.28 -50.88 25.74
C GLN A 518 2.99 -51.66 26.13
N ASN A 519 1.95 -51.57 25.29
CA ASN A 519 0.67 -52.26 25.49
C ASN A 519 0.58 -53.56 24.70
N GLY A 520 1.71 -54.10 24.16
CA GLY A 520 1.78 -55.39 23.51
C GLY A 520 1.16 -55.45 22.13
N VAL A 521 0.93 -54.32 21.47
CA VAL A 521 0.39 -54.24 20.12
C VAL A 521 1.53 -54.29 19.08
N ASP A 522 1.43 -55.24 18.16
CA ASP A 522 2.40 -55.34 17.05
C ASP A 522 2.03 -54.34 15.92
N ILE A 523 2.92 -53.42 15.65
CA ILE A 523 2.82 -52.37 14.60
C ILE A 523 3.66 -52.69 13.36
N ALA A 524 4.41 -53.82 13.36
CA ALA A 524 5.31 -54.19 12.27
C ALA A 524 4.67 -54.20 10.88
N PRO A 525 3.38 -54.62 10.70
CA PRO A 525 2.73 -54.62 9.42
C PRO A 525 2.59 -53.22 8.78
N PHE A 526 2.62 -52.17 9.60
CA PHE A 526 2.42 -50.77 9.17
C PHE A 526 3.70 -49.94 9.22
N SER A 527 4.84 -50.49 9.63
CA SER A 527 6.10 -49.72 9.85
C SER A 527 6.57 -49.02 8.61
N ALA A 528 6.60 -49.68 7.46
CA ALA A 528 7.07 -49.08 6.21
C ALA A 528 6.22 -47.86 5.78
N GLN A 529 4.89 -47.97 5.90
CA GLN A 529 4.02 -46.86 5.57
C GLN A 529 4.07 -45.72 6.60
N SER A 530 4.23 -46.08 7.87
CA SER A 530 4.40 -45.08 8.93
C SER A 530 5.69 -44.29 8.77
N GLU A 531 6.77 -44.96 8.40
CA GLU A 531 8.05 -44.30 8.10
C GLU A 531 7.91 -43.36 6.90
N ALA A 532 7.21 -43.82 5.83
CA ALA A 532 6.97 -42.96 4.67
C ALA A 532 6.14 -41.71 5.04
N TRP A 533 5.11 -41.87 5.85
CA TRP A 533 4.31 -40.74 6.32
C TRP A 533 5.11 -39.79 7.26
N ALA A 534 5.97 -40.36 8.11
CA ALA A 534 6.85 -39.56 8.95
C ALA A 534 7.89 -38.76 8.11
N ASP A 535 8.42 -39.37 7.03
CA ASP A 535 9.31 -38.71 6.08
C ASP A 535 8.62 -37.58 5.29
N ASP A 536 7.30 -37.71 5.11
CA ASP A 536 6.44 -36.63 4.57
C ASP A 536 6.04 -35.57 5.62
N GLY A 537 6.57 -35.70 6.85
CA GLY A 537 6.33 -34.71 7.93
C GLY A 537 4.99 -34.88 8.65
N LYS A 538 4.33 -36.01 8.49
CA LYS A 538 3.04 -36.29 9.12
C LYS A 538 3.22 -36.96 10.49
N THR A 539 2.33 -36.66 11.42
CA THR A 539 2.27 -37.36 12.73
C THR A 539 1.39 -38.58 12.63
N VAL A 540 1.96 -39.74 12.89
CA VAL A 540 1.23 -41.01 12.81
C VAL A 540 0.66 -41.39 14.18
N LEU A 541 -0.64 -41.68 14.20
CA LEU A 541 -1.41 -42.20 15.35
C LEU A 541 -1.90 -43.59 15.04
N TYR A 542 -1.59 -44.56 15.93
CA TYR A 542 -2.02 -45.93 15.83
C TYR A 542 -3.25 -46.15 16.70
N PHE A 543 -4.15 -47.03 16.26
CA PHE A 543 -5.36 -47.43 16.96
C PHE A 543 -5.43 -48.95 17.06
N ALA A 544 -5.68 -49.46 18.28
CA ALA A 544 -5.76 -50.92 18.53
C ALA A 544 -6.91 -51.24 19.49
N GLU A 545 -7.57 -52.32 19.25
CA GLU A 545 -8.67 -52.90 20.04
C GLU A 545 -8.25 -54.24 20.63
N ALA A 546 -8.34 -54.40 21.94
CA ALA A 546 -8.02 -55.63 22.65
C ALA A 546 -6.67 -56.27 22.27
N GLY A 547 -5.64 -55.42 21.98
CA GLY A 547 -4.30 -55.84 21.57
C GLY A 547 -4.11 -56.08 20.07
N LYS A 548 -5.17 -55.97 19.26
CA LYS A 548 -5.10 -56.09 17.79
C LYS A 548 -5.12 -54.72 17.15
N LEU A 549 -4.20 -54.48 16.23
CA LEU A 549 -4.15 -53.21 15.50
C LEU A 549 -5.37 -53.08 14.56
N LEU A 550 -6.09 -51.97 14.67
CA LEU A 550 -7.20 -51.59 13.79
C LEU A 550 -6.71 -50.78 12.56
N GLY A 551 -5.64 -50.02 12.75
CA GLY A 551 -5.06 -49.19 11.69
C GLY A 551 -4.29 -48.01 12.22
N MET A 552 -3.94 -47.08 11.32
CA MET A 552 -3.25 -45.85 11.68
C MET A 552 -3.83 -44.67 10.92
N LEU A 553 -3.75 -43.50 11.53
CA LEU A 553 -4.13 -42.20 10.97
C LEU A 553 -2.92 -41.31 10.89
N ALA A 554 -2.81 -40.51 9.84
CA ALA A 554 -1.82 -39.45 9.73
C ALA A 554 -2.47 -38.09 9.91
N VAL A 555 -1.86 -37.27 10.74
CA VAL A 555 -2.30 -35.90 11.00
C VAL A 555 -1.14 -34.98 10.68
N ALA A 556 -1.40 -33.95 9.90
CA ALA A 556 -0.39 -32.93 9.57
C ALA A 556 -1.01 -31.52 9.52
N ASP A 557 -0.14 -30.53 9.78
CA ASP A 557 -0.46 -29.13 9.50
C ASP A 557 -0.19 -28.86 8.00
N THR A 558 -1.26 -28.65 7.26
CA THR A 558 -1.21 -28.59 5.79
C THR A 558 -0.64 -27.27 5.29
N VAL A 559 0.17 -27.33 4.24
CA VAL A 559 0.71 -26.14 3.56
C VAL A 559 -0.44 -25.39 2.90
N LYS A 560 -0.47 -24.05 3.07
CA LYS A 560 -1.46 -23.19 2.40
C LYS A 560 -1.32 -23.31 0.88
N PRO A 561 -2.42 -23.30 0.13
CA PRO A 561 -2.41 -23.50 -1.34
C PRO A 561 -1.58 -22.47 -2.11
N ASP A 562 -1.43 -21.26 -1.55
CA ASP A 562 -0.69 -20.16 -2.17
C ASP A 562 0.79 -20.09 -1.77
N SER A 563 1.23 -20.84 -0.74
CA SER A 563 2.57 -20.75 -0.15
C SER A 563 3.68 -21.00 -1.17
N ALA A 564 3.62 -22.07 -1.94
CA ALA A 564 4.64 -22.39 -2.92
C ALA A 564 4.74 -21.31 -4.02
N ALA A 565 3.58 -20.84 -4.52
CA ALA A 565 3.54 -19.78 -5.52
C ALA A 565 4.07 -18.43 -5.00
N ALA A 566 3.76 -18.09 -3.74
CA ALA A 566 4.24 -16.89 -3.07
C ALA A 566 5.75 -16.93 -2.83
N ILE A 567 6.29 -18.06 -2.37
CA ILE A 567 7.73 -18.28 -2.17
C ILE A 567 8.47 -18.15 -3.52
N ALA A 568 7.94 -18.77 -4.57
CA ALA A 568 8.51 -18.63 -5.92
C ALA A 568 8.47 -17.18 -6.42
N ALA A 569 7.45 -16.38 -6.07
CA ALA A 569 7.37 -14.97 -6.40
C ALA A 569 8.40 -14.13 -5.64
N LEU A 570 8.60 -14.39 -4.34
CA LEU A 570 9.64 -13.76 -3.52
C LEU A 570 11.04 -14.05 -4.10
N LYS A 571 11.34 -15.30 -4.43
CA LYS A 571 12.61 -15.71 -5.06
C LYS A 571 12.83 -15.04 -6.41
N ARG A 572 11.82 -15.00 -7.29
CA ARG A 572 11.88 -14.26 -8.57
C ARG A 572 12.12 -12.79 -8.39
N SER A 573 11.70 -12.22 -7.27
CA SER A 573 11.95 -10.82 -6.94
C SER A 573 13.33 -10.57 -6.31
N GLY A 574 14.18 -11.63 -6.20
CA GLY A 574 15.56 -11.55 -5.71
C GLY A 574 15.68 -11.65 -4.18
N CYS A 575 14.66 -12.15 -3.48
CA CYS A 575 14.76 -12.43 -2.05
C CYS A 575 15.19 -13.90 -1.83
N ARG A 576 16.09 -14.11 -0.88
CA ARG A 576 16.35 -15.42 -0.28
C ARG A 576 15.21 -15.71 0.70
N VAL A 577 14.66 -16.94 0.66
CA VAL A 577 13.57 -17.34 1.54
C VAL A 577 14.05 -18.41 2.52
N VAL A 578 13.88 -18.16 3.81
CA VAL A 578 14.31 -19.01 4.93
C VAL A 578 13.07 -19.47 5.69
N LEU A 579 12.91 -20.76 5.89
CA LEU A 579 11.90 -21.33 6.77
C LEU A 579 12.44 -21.46 8.19
N LEU A 580 11.74 -20.93 9.18
CA LEU A 580 12.08 -20.99 10.59
C LEU A 580 11.00 -21.79 11.33
N THR A 581 11.38 -22.83 12.08
CA THR A 581 10.41 -23.68 12.79
C THR A 581 10.99 -24.31 14.03
N GLY A 582 10.12 -24.58 15.01
CA GLY A 582 10.45 -25.39 16.19
C GLY A 582 10.38 -26.90 15.93
N ASP A 583 9.88 -27.33 14.78
CA ASP A 583 9.76 -28.74 14.43
C ASP A 583 11.11 -29.42 14.28
N ASN A 584 11.09 -30.75 14.27
CA ASN A 584 12.26 -31.55 13.94
C ASN A 584 12.70 -31.34 12.47
N THR A 585 13.95 -31.70 12.18
CA THR A 585 14.55 -31.48 10.86
C THR A 585 13.81 -32.22 9.75
N GLN A 586 13.33 -33.43 9.98
CA GLN A 586 12.62 -34.24 8.97
C GLN A 586 11.33 -33.55 8.49
N THR A 587 10.48 -33.16 9.43
CA THR A 587 9.23 -32.42 9.13
C THR A 587 9.52 -31.09 8.43
N ALA A 588 10.53 -30.35 8.92
CA ALA A 588 10.91 -29.05 8.33
C ALA A 588 11.43 -29.20 6.89
N ASP A 589 12.23 -30.22 6.62
CA ASP A 589 12.77 -30.52 5.29
C ASP A 589 11.68 -31.01 4.33
N ALA A 590 10.69 -31.77 4.81
CA ALA A 590 9.53 -32.21 4.01
C ALA A 590 8.73 -31.00 3.51
N ILE A 591 8.39 -30.07 4.41
CA ILE A 591 7.67 -28.84 4.04
C ILE A 591 8.54 -27.97 3.13
N ALA A 592 9.84 -27.84 3.42
CA ALA A 592 10.76 -27.06 2.61
C ALA A 592 10.84 -27.54 1.16
N ARG A 593 10.86 -28.85 0.93
CA ARG A 593 10.83 -29.46 -0.39
C ARG A 593 9.52 -29.15 -1.12
N GLN A 594 8.40 -29.21 -0.40
CA GLN A 594 7.06 -28.93 -0.96
C GLN A 594 6.91 -27.46 -1.39
N VAL A 595 7.42 -26.50 -0.61
CA VAL A 595 7.23 -25.09 -0.88
C VAL A 595 8.41 -24.42 -1.59
N GLY A 596 9.58 -25.08 -1.64
CA GLY A 596 10.76 -24.64 -2.40
C GLY A 596 11.52 -23.47 -1.77
N VAL A 597 11.67 -23.41 -0.43
CA VAL A 597 12.51 -22.42 0.26
C VAL A 597 14.01 -22.66 0.00
N ASP A 598 14.83 -21.64 0.25
CA ASP A 598 16.29 -21.71 0.00
C ASP A 598 17.06 -22.30 1.19
N GLN A 599 16.53 -22.15 2.40
CA GLN A 599 17.15 -22.61 3.64
C GLN A 599 16.11 -22.96 4.69
N VAL A 600 16.43 -23.92 5.55
CA VAL A 600 15.66 -24.31 6.73
C VAL A 600 16.48 -24.08 7.99
N ILE A 601 15.84 -23.56 9.03
CA ILE A 601 16.36 -23.47 10.39
C ILE A 601 15.31 -24.15 11.27
N ALA A 602 15.58 -25.42 11.61
CA ALA A 602 14.69 -26.27 12.40
C ALA A 602 15.08 -26.31 13.89
N GLN A 603 14.22 -26.86 14.74
CA GLN A 603 14.43 -27.06 16.18
C GLN A 603 14.73 -25.76 16.94
N VAL A 604 14.12 -24.66 16.54
CA VAL A 604 14.31 -23.33 17.16
C VAL A 604 13.24 -23.12 18.23
N LEU A 605 13.69 -22.89 19.45
CA LEU A 605 12.78 -22.52 20.53
C LEU A 605 12.18 -21.13 20.30
N PRO A 606 10.97 -20.83 20.77
CA PRO A 606 10.33 -19.53 20.57
C PRO A 606 11.21 -18.34 20.97
N GLN A 607 11.93 -18.45 22.11
CA GLN A 607 12.84 -17.42 22.60
C GLN A 607 14.07 -17.21 21.72
N ASP A 608 14.47 -18.20 20.92
CA ASP A 608 15.69 -18.16 20.12
C ASP A 608 15.42 -17.68 18.67
N LYS A 609 14.14 -17.53 18.27
CA LYS A 609 13.77 -17.04 16.94
C LYS A 609 14.37 -15.66 16.66
N ALA A 610 14.33 -14.74 17.62
CA ALA A 610 14.94 -13.42 17.49
C ALA A 610 16.47 -13.49 17.27
N ALA A 611 17.17 -14.39 17.97
CA ALA A 611 18.62 -14.59 17.79
C ALA A 611 18.96 -15.14 16.39
N CYS A 612 18.09 -15.97 15.80
CA CYS A 612 18.26 -16.42 14.41
C CYS A 612 18.15 -15.24 13.43
N VAL A 613 17.19 -14.35 13.61
CA VAL A 613 17.04 -13.13 12.80
C VAL A 613 18.27 -12.24 12.96
N GLU A 614 18.71 -11.99 14.20
CA GLU A 614 19.91 -11.19 14.49
C GLU A 614 21.18 -11.75 13.83
N ARG A 615 21.32 -13.06 13.79
CA ARG A 615 22.44 -13.72 13.11
C ARG A 615 22.45 -13.41 11.61
N LEU A 616 21.30 -13.51 10.93
CA LEU A 616 21.19 -13.18 9.52
C LEU A 616 21.49 -11.69 9.25
N GLN A 617 21.06 -10.79 10.14
CA GLN A 617 21.38 -9.36 10.06
C GLN A 617 22.89 -9.11 10.24
N LYS A 618 23.56 -9.81 11.16
CA LYS A 618 25.03 -9.75 11.34
C LYS A 618 25.81 -10.25 10.12
N GLU A 619 25.21 -11.14 9.32
CA GLU A 619 25.75 -11.56 8.01
C GLU A 619 25.55 -10.50 6.91
N GLY A 620 24.99 -9.32 7.24
CA GLY A 620 24.75 -8.22 6.31
C GLY A 620 23.48 -8.35 5.51
N GLN A 621 22.55 -9.22 5.91
CA GLN A 621 21.24 -9.35 5.27
C GLN A 621 20.27 -8.29 5.80
N LEU A 622 19.39 -7.80 4.92
CA LEU A 622 18.21 -7.03 5.31
C LEU A 622 17.03 -8.01 5.41
N VAL A 623 16.60 -8.25 6.63
CA VAL A 623 15.69 -9.34 6.98
C VAL A 623 14.27 -8.83 7.17
N ALA A 624 13.31 -9.45 6.44
CA ALA A 624 11.90 -9.39 6.79
C ALA A 624 11.51 -10.69 7.52
N MET A 625 10.88 -10.58 8.68
CA MET A 625 10.31 -11.70 9.42
C MET A 625 8.80 -11.72 9.24
N VAL A 626 8.24 -12.88 8.92
CA VAL A 626 6.79 -13.10 8.76
C VAL A 626 6.33 -14.11 9.79
N GLY A 627 5.34 -13.76 10.58
CA GLY A 627 4.76 -14.62 11.61
C GLY A 627 3.29 -14.29 11.87
N ASP A 628 2.56 -15.17 12.55
CA ASP A 628 1.14 -15.04 12.85
C ASP A 628 0.82 -14.92 14.35
N GLY A 629 1.74 -15.30 15.22
CA GLY A 629 1.51 -15.54 16.64
C GLY A 629 2.29 -14.65 17.60
N ILE A 630 1.86 -14.69 18.85
CA ILE A 630 2.51 -14.03 20.00
C ILE A 630 3.97 -14.50 20.14
N ASN A 631 4.24 -15.77 19.81
CA ASN A 631 5.57 -16.36 19.92
C ASN A 631 6.60 -15.76 18.95
N ASP A 632 6.12 -15.12 17.89
CA ASP A 632 6.98 -14.49 16.87
C ASP A 632 7.24 -13.01 17.16
N ALA A 633 6.51 -12.40 18.09
CA ALA A 633 6.61 -10.96 18.38
C ALA A 633 8.07 -10.50 18.65
N PRO A 634 8.90 -11.20 19.42
CA PRO A 634 10.30 -10.82 19.59
C PRO A 634 11.11 -10.86 18.27
N ALA A 635 10.85 -11.83 17.40
CA ALA A 635 11.53 -11.96 16.11
C ALA A 635 11.05 -10.92 15.10
N LEU A 636 9.76 -10.57 15.13
CA LEU A 636 9.17 -9.48 14.31
C LEU A 636 9.79 -8.14 14.66
N VAL A 637 9.95 -7.84 15.96
CA VAL A 637 10.57 -6.59 16.44
C VAL A 637 12.08 -6.55 16.12
N GLN A 638 12.77 -7.71 16.18
CA GLN A 638 14.20 -7.79 15.89
C GLN A 638 14.50 -7.60 14.40
N ALA A 639 13.62 -8.02 13.51
CA ALA A 639 13.82 -7.92 12.06
C ALA A 639 13.90 -6.45 11.59
N ASP A 640 14.50 -6.23 10.40
CA ASP A 640 14.47 -4.91 9.77
C ASP A 640 13.04 -4.51 9.36
N VAL A 641 12.21 -5.50 9.06
CA VAL A 641 10.76 -5.34 8.84
C VAL A 641 10.03 -6.56 9.39
N GLY A 642 9.18 -6.35 10.37
CA GLY A 642 8.26 -7.37 10.88
C GLY A 642 6.94 -7.36 10.12
N LEU A 643 6.47 -8.53 9.65
CA LEU A 643 5.18 -8.69 8.98
C LEU A 643 4.29 -9.64 9.78
N ALA A 644 3.13 -9.16 10.22
CA ALA A 644 2.07 -10.00 10.80
C ALA A 644 1.14 -10.48 9.68
N ILE A 645 0.85 -11.79 9.63
CA ILE A 645 -0.03 -12.40 8.64
C ILE A 645 -1.36 -12.82 9.29
N GLY A 646 -2.48 -12.50 8.61
CA GLY A 646 -3.81 -12.72 9.15
C GLY A 646 -4.20 -11.68 10.21
N ALA A 647 -5.45 -11.66 10.62
CA ALA A 647 -5.93 -10.85 11.74
C ALA A 647 -5.40 -11.42 13.08
N GLY A 648 -4.07 -11.41 13.24
CA GLY A 648 -3.38 -11.94 14.41
C GLY A 648 -3.85 -11.29 15.72
N THR A 649 -3.33 -11.77 16.84
CA THR A 649 -3.60 -11.16 18.14
C THR A 649 -3.16 -9.69 18.17
N ASP A 650 -3.80 -8.88 19.01
CA ASP A 650 -3.47 -7.46 19.17
C ASP A 650 -1.96 -7.24 19.42
N ILE A 651 -1.30 -8.16 20.14
CA ILE A 651 0.15 -8.12 20.41
C ILE A 651 0.98 -8.30 19.13
N THR A 652 0.60 -9.22 18.27
CA THR A 652 1.31 -9.45 17.00
C THR A 652 1.14 -8.26 16.05
N ILE A 653 -0.08 -7.71 16.00
CA ILE A 653 -0.36 -6.48 15.25
C ILE A 653 0.50 -5.34 15.79
N GLU A 654 0.63 -5.16 17.10
CA GLU A 654 1.41 -4.08 17.70
C GLU A 654 2.91 -4.20 17.39
N SER A 655 3.45 -5.43 17.40
CA SER A 655 4.86 -5.73 17.20
C SER A 655 5.32 -5.67 15.74
N ALA A 656 4.41 -5.79 14.78
CA ALA A 656 4.75 -5.81 13.34
C ALA A 656 4.82 -4.39 12.75
N ASP A 657 5.66 -4.21 11.73
CA ASP A 657 5.76 -3.00 10.90
C ASP A 657 4.73 -2.96 9.78
N ILE A 658 4.39 -4.14 9.26
CA ILE A 658 3.40 -4.32 8.20
C ILE A 658 2.40 -5.39 8.66
N VAL A 659 1.12 -5.12 8.52
CA VAL A 659 0.05 -6.06 8.86
C VAL A 659 -0.67 -6.47 7.59
N LEU A 660 -0.74 -7.76 7.35
CA LEU A 660 -1.44 -8.38 6.23
C LEU A 660 -2.81 -8.86 6.74
N MET A 661 -3.87 -8.25 6.24
CA MET A 661 -5.24 -8.52 6.72
C MET A 661 -5.72 -9.93 6.36
N LYS A 662 -5.19 -10.48 5.27
CA LYS A 662 -5.47 -11.85 4.84
C LYS A 662 -4.44 -12.81 5.39
N SER A 663 -4.85 -14.06 5.57
CA SER A 663 -3.95 -15.15 5.91
C SER A 663 -3.24 -15.76 4.69
N SER A 664 -2.90 -14.92 3.68
CA SER A 664 -2.30 -15.33 2.41
C SER A 664 -0.82 -14.91 2.35
N LEU A 665 0.05 -15.86 2.07
CA LEU A 665 1.48 -15.60 1.89
C LEU A 665 1.76 -14.81 0.60
N ALA A 666 0.85 -14.83 -0.37
CA ALA A 666 0.94 -14.00 -1.59
C ALA A 666 0.96 -12.50 -1.29
N ASP A 667 0.37 -12.07 -0.16
CA ASP A 667 0.37 -10.67 0.24
C ASP A 667 1.75 -10.20 0.73
N VAL A 668 2.60 -11.10 1.26
CA VAL A 668 4.01 -10.80 1.55
C VAL A 668 4.76 -10.46 0.27
N ALA A 669 4.58 -11.26 -0.78
CA ALA A 669 5.18 -10.99 -2.09
C ALA A 669 4.65 -9.67 -2.68
N SER A 670 3.35 -9.41 -2.55
CA SER A 670 2.70 -8.18 -2.99
C SER A 670 3.21 -6.95 -2.23
N ALA A 671 3.42 -7.05 -0.91
CA ALA A 671 4.00 -5.99 -0.09
C ALA A 671 5.42 -5.64 -0.54
N ALA A 672 6.26 -6.64 -0.82
CA ALA A 672 7.61 -6.44 -1.34
C ALA A 672 7.60 -5.82 -2.74
N GLU A 673 6.74 -6.28 -3.64
CA GLU A 673 6.61 -5.74 -5.00
C GLU A 673 6.15 -4.28 -4.99
N LEU A 674 5.12 -3.95 -4.20
CA LEU A 674 4.60 -2.59 -4.06
C LEU A 674 5.65 -1.66 -3.47
N SER A 675 6.32 -2.08 -2.40
CA SER A 675 7.37 -1.29 -1.75
C SER A 675 8.51 -0.97 -2.71
N ARG A 676 8.93 -1.94 -3.55
CA ARG A 676 9.91 -1.70 -4.62
C ARG A 676 9.40 -0.76 -5.71
N ALA A 677 8.11 -0.85 -6.06
CA ALA A 677 7.50 0.06 -7.03
C ALA A 677 7.48 1.50 -6.49
N VAL A 678 7.13 1.68 -5.22
CA VAL A 678 7.15 2.98 -4.55
C VAL A 678 8.56 3.55 -4.48
N LEU A 679 9.57 2.75 -4.07
CA LEU A 679 10.96 3.19 -4.05
C LEU A 679 11.48 3.59 -5.44
N ARG A 680 11.14 2.83 -6.46
CA ARG A 680 11.50 3.17 -7.85
C ARG A 680 10.87 4.51 -8.25
N ASN A 681 9.60 4.71 -7.91
CA ASN A 681 8.90 5.96 -8.17
C ASN A 681 9.54 7.14 -7.44
N ILE A 682 9.88 6.99 -6.15
CA ILE A 682 10.60 8.00 -5.37
C ILE A 682 11.93 8.36 -6.02
N ARG A 683 12.74 7.36 -6.42
CA ARG A 683 14.03 7.59 -7.09
C ARG A 683 13.87 8.33 -8.41
N GLN A 684 12.85 7.98 -9.21
CA GLN A 684 12.53 8.69 -10.44
C GLN A 684 12.14 10.14 -10.17
N ASN A 685 11.28 10.37 -9.18
CA ASN A 685 10.86 11.71 -8.79
C ASN A 685 12.04 12.58 -8.34
N LEU A 686 12.90 12.03 -7.48
CA LEU A 686 14.12 12.72 -7.02
C LEU A 686 15.08 12.99 -8.16
N PHE A 687 15.29 12.01 -9.04
CA PHE A 687 16.15 12.20 -10.22
C PHE A 687 15.67 13.37 -11.08
N TRP A 688 14.40 13.43 -11.45
CA TRP A 688 13.84 14.50 -12.25
C TRP A 688 13.85 15.84 -11.52
N ALA A 689 13.57 15.84 -10.20
CA ALA A 689 13.61 17.05 -9.39
C ALA A 689 15.00 17.70 -9.32
N PHE A 690 16.07 16.89 -9.36
CA PHE A 690 17.44 17.40 -9.41
C PHE A 690 17.93 17.68 -10.82
N PHE A 691 17.59 16.82 -11.77
CA PHE A 691 18.12 16.89 -13.14
C PHE A 691 17.80 18.22 -13.82
N TYR A 692 16.53 18.65 -13.76
CA TYR A 692 16.15 19.89 -14.42
C TYR A 692 16.83 21.13 -13.79
N ASN A 693 17.03 21.13 -12.48
CA ASN A 693 17.77 22.21 -11.78
C ASN A 693 19.25 22.19 -12.16
N SER A 694 19.88 21.00 -12.21
CA SER A 694 21.29 20.83 -12.57
C SER A 694 21.59 21.31 -13.98
N VAL A 695 20.64 21.13 -14.91
CA VAL A 695 20.77 21.63 -16.29
C VAL A 695 20.32 23.09 -16.38
N GLY A 696 19.23 23.45 -15.72
CA GLY A 696 18.62 24.77 -15.82
C GLY A 696 19.47 25.87 -15.20
N ILE A 697 20.13 25.65 -14.07
CA ILE A 697 20.96 26.64 -13.39
C ILE A 697 22.12 27.12 -14.26
N PRO A 698 22.97 26.26 -14.87
CA PRO A 698 24.02 26.69 -15.79
C PRO A 698 23.48 27.44 -17.01
N VAL A 699 22.36 27.01 -17.59
CA VAL A 699 21.74 27.71 -18.73
C VAL A 699 21.23 29.08 -18.30
N ALA A 700 20.58 29.19 -17.16
CA ALA A 700 20.13 30.47 -16.59
C ALA A 700 21.31 31.39 -16.22
N ALA A 701 22.41 30.83 -15.74
CA ALA A 701 23.64 31.60 -15.45
C ALA A 701 24.36 32.12 -16.72
N GLY A 702 23.85 31.75 -17.91
CA GLY A 702 24.40 32.27 -19.17
C GLY A 702 25.59 31.48 -19.71
N VAL A 703 25.86 30.26 -19.24
CA VAL A 703 27.00 29.44 -19.70
C VAL A 703 26.93 29.16 -21.21
N LEU A 704 25.74 29.06 -21.78
CA LEU A 704 25.54 28.85 -23.23
C LEU A 704 25.55 30.17 -24.03
N TYR A 705 25.52 31.32 -23.38
CA TYR A 705 25.43 32.61 -24.08
C TYR A 705 26.62 32.92 -24.97
N PRO A 706 27.90 32.73 -24.56
CA PRO A 706 29.06 33.02 -25.42
C PRO A 706 29.10 32.14 -26.68
N ALA A 707 28.63 30.89 -26.62
CA ALA A 707 28.71 29.95 -27.73
C ALA A 707 27.49 29.99 -28.65
N LEU A 708 26.28 30.14 -28.08
CA LEU A 708 25.01 29.98 -28.79
C LEU A 708 24.10 31.22 -28.74
N GLY A 709 24.49 32.29 -28.03
CA GLY A 709 23.62 33.48 -27.80
C GLY A 709 22.36 33.15 -26.96
N LEU A 710 22.30 31.98 -26.36
CA LEU A 710 21.11 31.52 -25.61
C LEU A 710 21.16 32.02 -24.16
N LEU A 711 20.14 32.80 -23.78
CA LEU A 711 19.87 33.20 -22.41
C LEU A 711 18.48 32.70 -21.99
N LEU A 712 18.41 32.15 -20.81
CA LEU A 712 17.11 31.69 -20.27
C LEU A 712 16.31 32.87 -19.76
N ASN A 713 15.15 33.12 -20.36
CA ASN A 713 14.23 34.14 -19.89
C ASN A 713 13.64 33.75 -18.53
N PRO A 714 13.56 34.63 -17.52
CA PRO A 714 12.97 34.37 -16.22
C PRO A 714 11.53 33.81 -16.26
N MET A 715 10.75 34.21 -17.26
CA MET A 715 9.39 33.68 -17.45
C MET A 715 9.38 32.19 -17.83
N ILE A 716 10.29 31.80 -18.73
CA ILE A 716 10.44 30.38 -19.11
C ILE A 716 10.94 29.58 -17.91
N ALA A 717 11.88 30.15 -17.15
CA ALA A 717 12.35 29.55 -15.90
C ALA A 717 11.20 29.27 -14.91
N ALA A 718 10.30 30.24 -14.72
CA ALA A 718 9.13 30.09 -13.85
C ALA A 718 8.13 29.04 -14.36
N ALA A 719 7.92 28.97 -15.67
CA ALA A 719 7.05 27.96 -16.29
C ALA A 719 7.62 26.55 -16.12
N CYS A 720 8.92 26.35 -16.37
CA CYS A 720 9.60 25.07 -16.18
C CYS A 720 9.54 24.60 -14.71
N MET A 721 9.75 25.50 -13.75
CA MET A 721 9.62 25.25 -12.34
C MET A 721 8.22 24.73 -11.97
N SER A 722 7.16 25.39 -12.46
CA SER A 722 5.78 25.01 -12.18
C SER A 722 5.44 23.64 -12.79
N LEU A 723 5.91 23.36 -13.99
CA LEU A 723 5.69 22.07 -14.69
C LEU A 723 6.39 20.90 -13.98
N SER A 724 7.56 21.14 -13.39
CA SER A 724 8.33 20.13 -12.65
C SER A 724 7.51 19.49 -11.51
N SER A 725 6.82 20.30 -10.72
CA SER A 725 5.96 19.80 -9.63
C SER A 725 4.80 18.94 -10.16
N VAL A 726 4.20 19.35 -11.28
CA VAL A 726 3.13 18.57 -11.94
C VAL A 726 3.65 17.22 -12.42
N CYS A 727 4.85 17.18 -13.02
CA CYS A 727 5.48 15.95 -13.48
C CYS A 727 5.71 14.95 -12.32
N VAL A 728 6.25 15.43 -11.19
CA VAL A 728 6.52 14.58 -10.01
C VAL A 728 5.23 14.01 -9.44
N VAL A 729 4.20 14.83 -9.27
CA VAL A 729 2.91 14.36 -8.74
C VAL A 729 2.25 13.39 -9.71
N SER A 730 2.24 13.68 -11.01
CA SER A 730 1.68 12.80 -12.03
C SER A 730 2.40 11.44 -12.07
N ASN A 731 3.73 11.43 -11.91
CA ASN A 731 4.47 10.18 -11.81
C ASN A 731 4.11 9.40 -10.54
N ALA A 732 3.94 10.06 -9.39
CA ALA A 732 3.51 9.40 -8.16
C ALA A 732 2.09 8.82 -8.27
N LEU A 733 1.17 9.53 -8.92
CA LEU A 733 -0.20 9.04 -9.15
C LEU A 733 -0.27 7.79 -10.04
N ARG A 734 0.76 7.48 -10.83
CA ARG A 734 0.85 6.22 -11.58
C ARG A 734 0.82 4.99 -10.67
N LEU A 735 1.24 5.12 -9.41
CA LEU A 735 1.16 4.04 -8.43
C LEU A 735 -0.29 3.57 -8.17
N ARG A 736 -1.29 4.40 -8.41
CA ARG A 736 -2.72 3.98 -8.36
C ARG A 736 -3.06 2.87 -9.35
N LEU A 737 -2.33 2.80 -10.46
CA LEU A 737 -2.51 1.78 -11.50
C LEU A 737 -1.77 0.47 -11.17
N TRP A 738 -1.01 0.44 -10.08
CA TRP A 738 -0.32 -0.78 -9.67
C TRP A 738 -1.33 -1.88 -9.30
N LYS A 739 -1.01 -3.10 -9.72
CA LYS A 739 -1.78 -4.31 -9.38
C LYS A 739 -0.80 -5.39 -8.95
N PRO A 740 -1.14 -6.21 -7.93
CA PRO A 740 -0.32 -7.34 -7.54
C PRO A 740 -0.20 -8.32 -8.70
N LYS A 741 1.00 -8.84 -8.91
CA LYS A 741 1.26 -9.86 -9.95
C LYS A 741 0.94 -11.25 -9.44
N THR A 742 1.14 -11.48 -8.15
CA THR A 742 0.83 -12.72 -7.47
C THR A 742 -0.61 -12.59 -6.95
N LYS A 743 -1.53 -13.36 -7.52
CA LYS A 743 -2.90 -13.41 -7.02
C LYS A 743 -2.98 -14.53 -5.97
N PRO A 744 -3.72 -14.35 -4.85
CA PRO A 744 -4.06 -15.46 -3.99
C PRO A 744 -4.86 -16.48 -4.80
N VAL A 745 -4.59 -17.76 -4.60
CA VAL A 745 -5.38 -18.84 -5.19
C VAL A 745 -6.72 -18.83 -4.46
N SER A 746 -7.81 -18.59 -5.18
CA SER A 746 -9.17 -18.61 -4.61
C SER A 746 -9.48 -20.03 -4.10
N SER A 747 -10.00 -20.12 -2.89
CA SER A 747 -10.41 -21.40 -2.28
C SER A 747 -11.43 -22.19 -3.13
N ALA A 748 -12.20 -21.50 -3.97
CA ALA A 748 -13.13 -22.12 -4.91
C ALA A 748 -12.43 -22.97 -6.00
N ALA A 749 -11.14 -22.73 -6.28
CA ALA A 749 -10.38 -23.58 -7.20
C ALA A 749 -9.95 -24.91 -6.54
N ASN A 750 -9.89 -24.96 -5.21
CA ASN A 750 -9.51 -26.17 -4.48
C ASN A 750 -10.70 -27.14 -4.31
N THR A 751 -11.93 -26.63 -4.15
CA THR A 751 -13.11 -27.50 -4.09
C THR A 751 -13.30 -28.25 -5.41
N ALA A 752 -13.05 -27.58 -6.54
CA ALA A 752 -13.06 -28.23 -7.86
C ALA A 752 -11.87 -29.18 -8.10
N ALA A 753 -10.73 -28.98 -7.39
CA ALA A 753 -9.58 -29.89 -7.48
C ALA A 753 -9.73 -31.10 -6.53
N ILE A 754 -10.43 -30.95 -5.40
CA ILE A 754 -10.68 -32.02 -4.46
C ILE A 754 -11.87 -32.91 -4.92
N GLU A 755 -12.89 -32.33 -5.56
CA GLU A 755 -13.92 -33.09 -6.26
C GLU A 755 -13.37 -33.91 -7.41
N ASN A 756 -12.29 -33.46 -8.08
CA ASN A 756 -11.60 -34.23 -9.10
C ASN A 756 -10.64 -35.31 -8.58
N ILE A 757 -10.37 -35.39 -7.26
CA ILE A 757 -9.53 -36.43 -6.66
C ILE A 757 -10.41 -37.56 -6.05
N ALA A 758 -11.67 -37.24 -5.70
CA ALA A 758 -12.60 -38.24 -5.18
C ALA A 758 -13.28 -39.14 -6.24
N ASP A 759 -13.20 -38.76 -7.53
CA ASP A 759 -13.77 -39.51 -8.65
C ASP A 759 -12.73 -40.31 -9.47
N ASN A 760 -11.48 -40.44 -8.99
CA ASN A 760 -10.41 -41.09 -9.74
C ASN A 760 -10.26 -42.60 -9.46
N ASP A 761 -11.33 -43.30 -9.07
CA ASP A 761 -11.39 -44.77 -9.10
C ASP A 761 -12.28 -45.34 -10.24
N ASN A 762 -12.44 -44.56 -11.32
CA ASN A 762 -12.95 -45.10 -12.57
C ASN A 762 -11.90 -44.94 -13.68
N GLU A 763 -11.54 -46.05 -14.28
CA GLU A 763 -10.60 -46.25 -15.37
C GLU A 763 -10.63 -45.10 -16.40
N GLU A 764 -9.46 -44.48 -16.67
CA GLU A 764 -9.28 -43.54 -17.77
C GLU A 764 -9.57 -44.20 -19.10
N GLU A 765 -10.74 -43.91 -19.69
CA GLU A 765 -10.89 -44.05 -21.13
C GLU A 765 -10.02 -42.99 -21.81
N PRO A 766 -9.23 -43.35 -22.83
CA PRO A 766 -8.32 -42.42 -23.48
C PRO A 766 -9.12 -41.31 -24.18
N THR A 767 -8.94 -40.06 -23.77
CA THR A 767 -9.47 -38.87 -24.45
C THR A 767 -9.04 -38.89 -25.90
N MET A 768 -9.94 -39.18 -26.82
CA MET A 768 -9.65 -39.13 -28.26
C MET A 768 -9.52 -37.68 -28.71
N LYS A 769 -8.34 -37.33 -29.24
CA LYS A 769 -8.12 -36.09 -29.96
C LYS A 769 -8.45 -36.30 -31.42
N LYS A 770 -9.36 -35.50 -31.97
CA LYS A 770 -9.70 -35.54 -33.40
C LYS A 770 -9.29 -34.26 -34.09
N THR A 771 -8.67 -34.34 -35.25
CA THR A 771 -8.31 -33.19 -36.07
C THR A 771 -9.31 -33.07 -37.22
N VAL A 772 -10.03 -31.96 -37.25
CA VAL A 772 -11.11 -31.69 -38.24
C VAL A 772 -10.60 -30.66 -39.25
N THR A 773 -10.60 -31.02 -40.53
CA THR A 773 -10.25 -30.11 -41.62
C THR A 773 -11.49 -29.36 -42.08
N ILE A 774 -11.49 -28.02 -42.00
CA ILE A 774 -12.64 -27.17 -42.27
C ILE A 774 -12.35 -26.21 -43.42
N GLU A 775 -13.23 -26.16 -44.38
CA GLU A 775 -13.19 -25.25 -45.51
C GLU A 775 -14.16 -24.09 -45.35
N GLY A 776 -13.76 -22.90 -45.80
CA GLY A 776 -14.59 -21.70 -45.81
C GLY A 776 -14.24 -20.66 -44.69
N MET A 777 -13.23 -20.95 -43.86
CA MET A 777 -12.76 -19.97 -42.89
C MET A 777 -11.78 -18.97 -43.54
N MET A 778 -12.10 -17.66 -43.51
CA MET A 778 -11.28 -16.63 -44.15
C MET A 778 -10.72 -15.59 -43.19
N CYS A 779 -11.17 -15.55 -41.92
CA CYS A 779 -10.73 -14.56 -40.94
C CYS A 779 -10.91 -15.05 -39.51
N ASN A 780 -10.32 -14.32 -38.56
CA ASN A 780 -10.40 -14.66 -37.12
C ASN A 780 -11.84 -14.66 -36.56
N HIS A 781 -12.79 -13.96 -37.21
CA HIS A 781 -14.20 -14.04 -36.84
C HIS A 781 -14.80 -15.40 -37.20
N CYS A 782 -14.40 -15.99 -38.32
CA CYS A 782 -14.79 -17.34 -38.71
C CYS A 782 -14.24 -18.39 -37.73
N VAL A 783 -12.99 -18.21 -37.25
CA VAL A 783 -12.38 -19.07 -36.25
C VAL A 783 -13.20 -19.06 -34.95
N ALA A 784 -13.51 -17.87 -34.42
CA ALA A 784 -14.28 -17.74 -33.19
C ALA A 784 -15.69 -18.34 -33.32
N HIS A 785 -16.28 -18.31 -34.54
CA HIS A 785 -17.62 -18.84 -34.77
C HIS A 785 -17.62 -20.39 -34.81
N VAL A 786 -16.62 -20.99 -35.45
CA VAL A 786 -16.44 -22.44 -35.50
C VAL A 786 -16.06 -22.97 -34.10
N GLU A 787 -15.15 -22.28 -33.41
CA GLU A 787 -14.69 -22.66 -32.09
C GLU A 787 -15.84 -22.61 -31.07
N LYS A 788 -16.70 -21.62 -31.15
CA LYS A 788 -17.91 -21.52 -30.33
C LYS A 788 -18.91 -22.62 -30.62
N ALA A 789 -19.11 -23.00 -31.89
CA ALA A 789 -20.03 -24.05 -32.26
C ALA A 789 -19.54 -25.44 -31.78
N LEU A 790 -18.25 -25.73 -31.90
CA LEU A 790 -17.65 -26.96 -31.43
C LEU A 790 -17.63 -27.05 -29.90
N ASN A 791 -17.30 -25.97 -29.20
CA ASN A 791 -17.30 -25.90 -27.73
C ASN A 791 -18.72 -25.87 -27.12
N ALA A 792 -19.78 -25.75 -27.93
CA ALA A 792 -21.15 -25.89 -27.50
C ALA A 792 -21.61 -27.35 -27.36
N LEU A 793 -20.82 -28.31 -27.88
CA LEU A 793 -21.08 -29.72 -27.71
C LEU A 793 -20.69 -30.17 -26.28
N PRO A 794 -21.51 -31.00 -25.59
CA PRO A 794 -21.24 -31.39 -24.24
C PRO A 794 -19.93 -32.21 -24.11
N GLY A 795 -19.04 -31.79 -23.22
CA GLY A 795 -17.77 -32.46 -22.96
C GLY A 795 -16.69 -32.27 -24.04
N VAL A 796 -16.85 -31.30 -24.92
CA VAL A 796 -15.90 -31.01 -26.02
C VAL A 796 -15.11 -29.73 -25.74
N LYS A 797 -13.79 -29.80 -25.96
CA LYS A 797 -12.90 -28.65 -26.04
C LYS A 797 -12.26 -28.60 -27.41
N ALA A 798 -12.51 -27.53 -28.16
CA ALA A 798 -11.99 -27.35 -29.51
C ALA A 798 -11.14 -26.09 -29.61
N THR A 799 -10.03 -26.18 -30.35
CA THR A 799 -9.15 -25.07 -30.73
C THR A 799 -8.99 -25.04 -32.23
N VAL A 800 -9.20 -23.87 -32.85
CA VAL A 800 -9.23 -23.74 -34.32
C VAL A 800 -8.02 -22.94 -34.80
N ASP A 801 -7.30 -23.48 -35.80
CA ASP A 801 -6.18 -22.80 -36.47
C ASP A 801 -6.59 -22.34 -37.89
N LEU A 802 -6.59 -21.03 -38.08
CA LEU A 802 -6.95 -20.42 -39.36
C LEU A 802 -5.90 -20.70 -40.44
N ALA A 803 -4.61 -20.71 -40.09
CA ALA A 803 -3.52 -20.89 -41.04
C ALA A 803 -3.47 -22.32 -41.59
N ALA A 804 -3.76 -23.31 -40.78
CA ALA A 804 -3.85 -24.72 -41.13
C ALA A 804 -5.24 -25.10 -41.68
N GLY A 805 -6.28 -24.30 -41.47
CA GLY A 805 -7.66 -24.63 -41.83
C GLY A 805 -8.20 -25.83 -41.05
N THR A 806 -7.73 -26.04 -39.80
CA THR A 806 -8.05 -27.22 -39.00
C THR A 806 -8.57 -26.83 -37.61
N ALA A 807 -9.39 -27.70 -37.03
CA ALA A 807 -9.79 -27.64 -35.61
C ALA A 807 -9.34 -28.93 -34.89
N VAL A 808 -8.70 -28.78 -33.75
CA VAL A 808 -8.43 -29.90 -32.82
C VAL A 808 -9.55 -29.98 -31.83
N VAL A 809 -10.21 -31.12 -31.78
CA VAL A 809 -11.37 -31.40 -30.93
C VAL A 809 -10.98 -32.48 -29.91
N GLU A 810 -11.03 -32.14 -28.67
CA GLU A 810 -10.76 -33.03 -27.53
C GLU A 810 -12.09 -33.36 -26.83
N GLY A 811 -12.39 -34.63 -26.68
CA GLY A 811 -13.63 -35.11 -25.98
C GLY A 811 -14.26 -36.33 -26.66
N ALA A 812 -15.14 -36.99 -25.93
CA ALA A 812 -15.90 -38.14 -26.44
C ALA A 812 -17.08 -37.69 -27.32
N VAL A 813 -16.78 -37.32 -28.57
CA VAL A 813 -17.79 -36.82 -29.49
C VAL A 813 -17.78 -37.62 -30.82
N THR A 814 -18.95 -37.88 -31.39
CA THR A 814 -19.08 -38.57 -32.65
C THR A 814 -18.75 -37.67 -33.84
N ASP A 815 -18.21 -38.25 -34.92
CA ASP A 815 -17.88 -37.49 -36.13
C ASP A 815 -19.10 -36.82 -36.76
N GLU A 816 -20.28 -37.41 -36.59
CA GLU A 816 -21.55 -36.87 -37.09
C GLU A 816 -21.94 -35.59 -36.32
N ALA A 817 -21.73 -35.54 -34.99
CA ALA A 817 -22.01 -34.35 -34.20
C ALA A 817 -21.04 -33.21 -34.48
N ILE A 818 -19.74 -33.50 -34.72
CA ILE A 818 -18.75 -32.52 -35.18
C ILE A 818 -19.15 -31.94 -36.54
N ARG A 819 -19.54 -32.81 -37.52
CA ARG A 819 -19.96 -32.35 -38.84
C ARG A 819 -21.22 -31.49 -38.76
N ALA A 820 -22.20 -31.89 -37.98
CA ALA A 820 -23.43 -31.13 -37.79
C ALA A 820 -23.12 -29.70 -37.20
N ALA A 821 -22.31 -29.61 -36.13
CA ALA A 821 -21.97 -28.35 -35.48
C ALA A 821 -21.21 -27.39 -36.43
N VAL A 822 -20.27 -27.90 -37.24
CA VAL A 822 -19.50 -27.08 -38.16
C VAL A 822 -20.39 -26.66 -39.37
N THR A 823 -21.28 -27.52 -39.84
CA THR A 823 -22.20 -27.22 -40.94
C THR A 823 -23.26 -26.20 -40.52
N ASP A 824 -23.80 -26.33 -39.32
CA ASP A 824 -24.74 -25.36 -38.74
C ASP A 824 -24.10 -23.97 -38.53
N ALA A 825 -22.79 -23.92 -38.26
CA ALA A 825 -21.99 -22.71 -38.24
C ALA A 825 -21.71 -22.12 -39.64
N GLY A 826 -22.14 -22.78 -40.74
CA GLY A 826 -22.00 -22.32 -42.10
C GLY A 826 -20.68 -22.68 -42.79
N TYR A 827 -19.95 -23.68 -42.28
CA TYR A 827 -18.65 -24.13 -42.84
C TYR A 827 -18.71 -25.61 -43.27
N THR A 828 -17.77 -26.05 -44.07
CA THR A 828 -17.75 -27.43 -44.64
C THR A 828 -16.60 -28.25 -44.05
N VAL A 829 -16.91 -29.44 -43.51
CA VAL A 829 -15.89 -30.38 -43.02
C VAL A 829 -15.40 -31.29 -44.17
N LYS A 830 -14.11 -31.20 -44.50
CA LYS A 830 -13.46 -32.06 -45.53
C LYS A 830 -13.01 -33.41 -44.98
N GLY A 831 -12.58 -33.46 -43.74
CA GLY A 831 -12.09 -34.69 -43.12
C GLY A 831 -12.00 -34.58 -41.62
N ILE A 832 -12.16 -35.72 -40.95
CA ILE A 832 -11.94 -35.87 -39.50
C ILE A 832 -10.96 -37.04 -39.35
N GLN A 833 -9.85 -36.78 -38.66
CA GLN A 833 -8.80 -37.75 -38.38
C GLN A 833 -8.55 -37.89 -36.88
#